data_d11f4098be9c7f722dbc8fa33b9ba315
#
_entry.id   d11f4098be9c7f722dbc8fa33b9ba315
#
_cell.length_a   1.000
_cell.length_b   1.000
_cell.length_c   1.000
_cell.angle_alpha   90.00
_cell.angle_beta   90.00
_cell.angle_gamma   90.00
#
_symmetry.space_group_name_H-M   'P 1'
#
loop_
_entity.id
_entity.type
_entity.pdbx_description
1 polymer ?
#
loop_
_entity_poly.entity_id
_entity_poly.type
_entity_poly.pdbx_seq_one_letter_code
_entity_poly.pdbx_strand_id
1 'polypeptide(L)'
;MAPSVLDYFIQQVSRYPEKTAVVGDNKHLTYRQLDEASSALCALLLRRGVAPGSYVPLVTLRTPEMLIGMLAIVKAGAGYIPIDARYPEKRIQDIVTQSGSPLILASNATIALSENNFSEDIIYIDNISTSSQENITFISPSPDAIVYLIFTSGTTGKPKGVLIEHQSLLNLILWHNKQFAMDAESRSTLIAGLSFDVAQWEIWSPLTSGGTLYLPPEDARLQPEVLLAYFAEQGITHASLPAVLVAEVVGAPQPANLALRYLFSSGEKLHPVDLRGIDYSLIDYYGPTEATIFATCNRVACATQNPPASIGRPIGDTEIFILDDRLQPVIGDRPGELYISGRCLARGYLNNPALTAERFITPPHFAGLRLYRSGDRARWLADGRIQYLGRIDDQVKIRGNRIELGEIENAMLQVAGVRKAVAAVAMADDPLGKKIVAFLIAESDSENVTARVRQKLKETLPTAFLPADYRLLEHMPLNNNGKIDKAALLAHYQPVSVSVGVAQPLTADQRVVADLWRSLLKVEQPAADDDFFSLGGHSLLAAKLMAALAEAFAVETSVHDIYEYPTLGALAQALAQRRDRQPTQRQGEARALQDDVYLPSDLVIDPTFDPRQISAPRAILLTGATGFIGAHLLADLLRTTDAELYCLVRDGAKLPPRQRLEAVLQRYRIALNASQHARIHIVPGNVAEHDFSLTPAAYRALSRDIDLIYHSASAVNFIQPYAYMKRDNVQGLREIIRFAAHSRTKPLMLLSTISVYSWGHLHTGKRVMRESDDIDQNLPAVSRDIGYVRSKWVMEKIADLAAAQGLPLMTFRLGYATCHSRTGVNADYQWWGRLVKTCISSGTVPDLRDMREGLTTVDYMTRAIAHVSRNPQALGQKFNLIHQGDNNLTLREFFSLLEREFGYRFRPLPFAQWRAQWENDSDAPLYPLLSLFKDPMVDELSTVELYQDTYRWDCSNLQRFLQGSGIDEPRFTRQLLLNYLQHAIGYAPLSLQA
;
A
#
# COMPACT_ATOMS: atom_id res chain seq x y z
N MET A 1 7.64 37.12 14.60
CA MET A 1 8.12 35.85 15.20
C MET A 1 8.98 35.14 14.21
N ALA A 2 10.00 34.37 14.64
CA ALA A 2 10.73 33.52 13.71
C ALA A 2 9.79 32.41 13.22
N PRO A 3 9.88 31.99 11.94
CA PRO A 3 8.94 31.03 11.36
C PRO A 3 9.15 29.63 11.94
N SER A 4 8.06 28.85 12.02
CA SER A 4 8.04 27.43 12.35
C SER A 4 8.09 26.54 11.08
N VAL A 5 8.24 25.22 11.20
CA VAL A 5 8.13 24.32 10.05
C VAL A 5 6.74 24.34 9.41
N LEU A 6 5.70 24.61 10.22
CA LEU A 6 4.32 24.78 9.75
C LEU A 6 4.17 25.98 8.81
N ASP A 7 4.82 27.12 9.13
CA ASP A 7 4.75 28.32 8.29
C ASP A 7 5.33 28.05 6.89
N TYR A 8 6.43 27.31 6.81
CA TYR A 8 7.01 26.89 5.52
C TYR A 8 6.07 25.98 4.74
N PHE A 9 5.40 25.03 5.40
CA PHE A 9 4.38 24.18 4.74
C PHE A 9 3.22 25.04 4.21
N ILE A 10 2.63 25.94 5.02
CA ILE A 10 1.54 26.84 4.61
C ILE A 10 1.97 27.73 3.44
N GLN A 11 3.22 28.17 3.41
CA GLN A 11 3.76 28.91 2.27
C GLN A 11 3.73 28.07 0.99
N GLN A 12 4.04 26.75 1.06
CA GLN A 12 3.96 25.87 -0.10
C GLN A 12 2.51 25.58 -0.51
N VAL A 13 1.60 25.43 0.44
CA VAL A 13 0.15 25.34 0.16
C VAL A 13 -0.32 26.56 -0.65
N SER A 14 0.09 27.75 -0.27
CA SER A 14 -0.27 28.99 -0.98
C SER A 14 0.36 29.08 -2.36
N ARG A 15 1.61 28.61 -2.51
CA ARG A 15 2.38 28.71 -3.74
C ARG A 15 2.03 27.61 -4.76
N TYR A 16 1.72 26.41 -4.29
CA TYR A 16 1.51 25.23 -5.13
C TYR A 16 0.28 24.41 -4.70
N PRO A 17 -0.91 25.02 -4.59
CA PRO A 17 -2.08 24.35 -3.99
C PRO A 17 -2.49 23.07 -4.70
N GLU A 18 -2.42 23.02 -6.03
CA GLU A 18 -2.86 21.88 -6.84
C GLU A 18 -1.75 20.84 -7.09
N LYS A 19 -0.54 21.13 -6.64
CA LYS A 19 0.57 20.20 -6.78
C LYS A 19 0.41 19.04 -5.81
N THR A 20 0.77 17.84 -6.25
CA THR A 20 0.81 16.65 -5.40
C THR A 20 1.86 16.81 -4.30
N ALA A 21 1.44 16.76 -3.05
CA ALA A 21 2.30 16.81 -1.87
C ALA A 21 2.74 15.40 -1.43
N VAL A 22 1.85 14.40 -1.55
CA VAL A 22 2.15 13.02 -1.18
C VAL A 22 1.54 12.03 -2.16
N VAL A 23 2.29 10.96 -2.43
CA VAL A 23 1.91 9.81 -3.26
C VAL A 23 2.01 8.55 -2.41
N GLY A 24 0.88 7.88 -2.15
CA GLY A 24 0.79 6.55 -1.55
C GLY A 24 0.22 5.55 -2.56
N ASP A 25 0.18 4.26 -2.20
CA ASP A 25 -0.22 3.17 -3.11
C ASP A 25 -1.57 3.41 -3.82
N ASN A 26 -2.57 3.93 -3.11
CA ASN A 26 -3.92 4.13 -3.65
C ASN A 26 -4.45 5.56 -3.46
N LYS A 27 -3.64 6.47 -2.95
CA LYS A 27 -4.08 7.81 -2.60
C LYS A 27 -3.00 8.85 -2.86
N HIS A 28 -3.36 9.88 -3.62
CA HIS A 28 -2.54 11.07 -3.82
C HIS A 28 -3.24 12.25 -3.21
N LEU A 29 -2.51 13.11 -2.48
CA LEU A 29 -3.04 14.35 -1.93
C LEU A 29 -2.25 15.53 -2.48
N THR A 30 -2.96 16.57 -2.92
CA THR A 30 -2.34 17.84 -3.23
C THR A 30 -2.02 18.61 -1.94
N TYR A 31 -1.21 19.65 -2.04
CA TYR A 31 -0.92 20.55 -0.91
C TYR A 31 -2.21 21.13 -0.31
N ARG A 32 -3.16 21.55 -1.14
CA ARG A 32 -4.47 22.03 -0.70
C ARG A 32 -5.27 20.95 0.03
N GLN A 33 -5.38 19.77 -0.55
CA GLN A 33 -6.13 18.66 0.05
C GLN A 33 -5.55 18.23 1.40
N LEU A 34 -4.22 18.21 1.50
CA LEU A 34 -3.53 17.87 2.74
C LEU A 34 -3.74 18.96 3.80
N ASP A 35 -3.74 20.22 3.40
CA ASP A 35 -4.01 21.36 4.27
C ASP A 35 -5.48 21.37 4.76
N GLU A 36 -6.45 21.21 3.89
CA GLU A 36 -7.87 21.17 4.22
C GLU A 36 -8.20 20.00 5.15
N ALA A 37 -7.72 18.78 4.83
CA ALA A 37 -7.96 17.61 5.66
C ALA A 37 -7.34 17.75 7.06
N SER A 38 -6.11 18.24 7.14
CA SER A 38 -5.45 18.45 8.44
C SER A 38 -6.08 19.61 9.23
N SER A 39 -6.65 20.61 8.56
CA SER A 39 -7.38 21.71 9.23
C SER A 39 -8.69 21.21 9.83
N ALA A 40 -9.45 20.40 9.10
CA ALA A 40 -10.69 19.82 9.62
C ALA A 40 -10.43 18.93 10.86
N LEU A 41 -9.37 18.10 10.81
CA LEU A 41 -8.96 17.29 11.95
C LEU A 41 -8.46 18.14 13.12
N CYS A 42 -7.69 19.20 12.86
CA CYS A 42 -7.26 20.16 13.90
C CYS A 42 -8.45 20.75 14.65
N ALA A 43 -9.51 21.15 13.94
CA ALA A 43 -10.75 21.65 14.55
C ALA A 43 -11.35 20.64 15.54
N LEU A 44 -11.36 19.37 15.16
CA LEU A 44 -11.83 18.29 16.02
C LEU A 44 -10.94 18.12 17.26
N LEU A 45 -9.62 18.13 17.09
CA LEU A 45 -8.65 17.99 18.18
C LEU A 45 -8.80 19.11 19.22
N LEU A 46 -8.95 20.37 18.78
CA LEU A 46 -9.18 21.52 19.65
C LEU A 46 -10.49 21.36 20.45
N ARG A 47 -11.58 20.90 19.81
CA ARG A 47 -12.87 20.62 20.49
C ARG A 47 -12.77 19.49 21.51
N ARG A 48 -11.85 18.53 21.29
CA ARG A 48 -11.58 17.41 22.21
C ARG A 48 -10.56 17.72 23.28
N GLY A 49 -10.17 19.02 23.43
CA GLY A 49 -9.31 19.49 24.51
C GLY A 49 -7.82 19.44 24.24
N VAL A 50 -7.38 19.17 23.02
CA VAL A 50 -5.95 19.35 22.65
C VAL A 50 -5.64 20.85 22.69
N ALA A 51 -4.61 21.24 23.44
CA ALA A 51 -4.19 22.62 23.62
C ALA A 51 -2.73 22.80 23.17
N PRO A 52 -2.29 24.04 22.90
CA PRO A 52 -0.87 24.31 22.65
C PRO A 52 0.02 23.78 23.78
N GLY A 53 1.08 23.07 23.40
CA GLY A 53 1.98 22.40 24.34
C GLY A 53 1.54 21.00 24.80
N SER A 54 0.39 20.50 24.37
CA SER A 54 0.01 19.08 24.54
C SER A 54 0.90 18.17 23.69
N TYR A 55 0.96 16.88 24.06
CA TYR A 55 1.63 15.83 23.29
C TYR A 55 0.61 14.78 22.89
N VAL A 56 0.42 14.54 21.59
CA VAL A 56 -0.61 13.65 21.06
C VAL A 56 0.01 12.41 20.43
N PRO A 57 -0.24 11.20 20.97
CA PRO A 57 0.15 9.95 20.32
C PRO A 57 -0.55 9.78 18.96
N LEU A 58 0.24 9.48 17.93
CA LEU A 58 -0.19 9.24 16.56
C LEU A 58 0.17 7.80 16.17
N VAL A 59 -0.76 6.87 16.34
CA VAL A 59 -0.57 5.43 16.10
C VAL A 59 -1.03 5.10 14.69
N THR A 60 -0.08 4.90 13.78
CA THR A 60 -0.39 4.71 12.34
C THR A 60 0.60 3.79 11.65
N LEU A 61 0.27 3.41 10.43
CA LEU A 61 1.19 2.90 9.42
C LEU A 61 1.63 4.03 8.50
N ARG A 62 2.56 3.76 7.57
CA ARG A 62 3.01 4.75 6.56
C ARG A 62 1.95 4.92 5.47
N THR A 63 1.04 5.83 5.71
CA THR A 63 -0.05 6.16 4.80
C THR A 63 -0.20 7.69 4.69
N PRO A 64 -0.86 8.22 3.67
CA PRO A 64 -1.15 9.65 3.58
C PRO A 64 -1.94 10.20 4.78
N GLU A 65 -2.78 9.38 5.44
CA GLU A 65 -3.55 9.74 6.64
C GLU A 65 -2.64 10.11 7.82
N MET A 66 -1.49 9.45 7.94
CA MET A 66 -0.47 9.79 8.94
C MET A 66 -0.06 11.27 8.84
N LEU A 67 0.16 11.77 7.60
CA LEU A 67 0.53 13.17 7.37
C LEU A 67 -0.61 14.14 7.74
N ILE A 68 -1.85 13.75 7.49
CA ILE A 68 -3.04 14.50 7.91
C ILE A 68 -3.05 14.63 9.45
N GLY A 69 -2.84 13.50 10.15
CA GLY A 69 -2.78 13.47 11.62
C GLY A 69 -1.64 14.33 12.18
N MET A 70 -0.43 14.16 11.64
CA MET A 70 0.75 14.91 12.03
C MET A 70 0.53 16.43 11.89
N LEU A 71 0.08 16.88 10.72
CA LEU A 71 -0.16 18.30 10.45
C LEU A 71 -1.31 18.86 11.32
N ALA A 72 -2.35 18.08 11.57
CA ALA A 72 -3.46 18.50 12.41
C ALA A 72 -3.02 18.77 13.87
N ILE A 73 -2.16 17.89 14.40
CA ILE A 73 -1.58 18.06 15.75
C ILE A 73 -0.71 19.33 15.81
N VAL A 74 0.15 19.51 14.80
CA VAL A 74 1.03 20.69 14.72
C VAL A 74 0.21 21.99 14.56
N LYS A 75 -0.88 21.97 13.76
CA LYS A 75 -1.82 23.10 13.62
C LYS A 75 -2.55 23.44 14.91
N ALA A 76 -2.79 22.44 15.78
CA ALA A 76 -3.34 22.64 17.12
C ALA A 76 -2.33 23.24 18.13
N GLY A 77 -1.07 23.48 17.71
CA GLY A 77 0.01 23.94 18.57
C GLY A 77 0.58 22.87 19.50
N ALA A 78 0.32 21.61 19.20
CA ALA A 78 0.74 20.44 19.97
C ALA A 78 1.90 19.70 19.30
N GLY A 79 2.66 18.92 20.08
CA GLY A 79 3.70 18.02 19.57
C GLY A 79 3.12 16.62 19.29
N TYR A 80 3.42 16.02 18.13
CA TYR A 80 3.00 14.65 17.84
C TYR A 80 4.02 13.62 18.33
N ILE A 81 3.53 12.44 18.69
CA ILE A 81 4.35 11.26 19.06
C ILE A 81 4.08 10.18 18.02
N PRO A 82 4.95 10.01 17.01
CA PRO A 82 4.72 9.02 15.97
C PRO A 82 5.01 7.62 16.52
N ILE A 83 4.03 6.75 16.46
CA ILE A 83 4.09 5.37 16.96
C ILE A 83 3.72 4.42 15.82
N ASP A 84 4.62 3.49 15.52
CA ASP A 84 4.34 2.43 14.54
C ASP A 84 3.29 1.47 15.13
N ALA A 85 2.19 1.28 14.43
CA ALA A 85 1.08 0.43 14.87
C ALA A 85 1.46 -1.05 15.03
N ARG A 86 2.61 -1.45 14.48
CA ARG A 86 3.16 -2.82 14.62
C ARG A 86 3.92 -3.05 15.94
N TYR A 87 4.08 -2.03 16.76
CA TYR A 87 4.69 -2.20 18.07
C TYR A 87 3.79 -3.08 18.96
N PRO A 88 4.39 -3.85 19.90
CA PRO A 88 3.62 -4.54 20.92
C PRO A 88 2.71 -3.57 21.68
N GLU A 89 1.47 -3.98 21.93
CA GLU A 89 0.45 -3.14 22.58
C GLU A 89 0.95 -2.55 23.90
N LYS A 90 1.67 -3.34 24.69
CA LYS A 90 2.29 -2.88 25.95
C LYS A 90 3.26 -1.71 25.73
N ARG A 91 4.03 -1.75 24.63
CA ARG A 91 4.94 -0.64 24.27
C ARG A 91 4.17 0.62 23.93
N ILE A 92 3.07 0.49 23.18
CA ILE A 92 2.18 1.61 22.82
C ILE A 92 1.58 2.20 24.11
N GLN A 93 1.06 1.38 25.02
CA GLN A 93 0.52 1.82 26.33
C GLN A 93 1.56 2.59 27.15
N ASP A 94 2.79 2.11 27.24
CA ASP A 94 3.85 2.75 28.01
C ASP A 94 4.19 4.15 27.45
N ILE A 95 4.16 4.33 26.12
CA ILE A 95 4.37 5.63 25.47
C ILE A 95 3.17 6.56 25.68
N VAL A 96 1.95 6.04 25.47
CA VAL A 96 0.70 6.82 25.66
C VAL A 96 0.58 7.31 27.11
N THR A 97 0.81 6.42 28.06
CA THR A 97 0.79 6.78 29.50
C THR A 97 1.80 7.89 29.84
N GLN A 98 3.02 7.81 29.29
CA GLN A 98 4.04 8.83 29.54
C GLN A 98 3.71 10.18 28.88
N SER A 99 2.95 10.18 27.77
CA SER A 99 2.56 11.42 27.06
C SER A 99 1.61 12.29 27.88
N GLY A 100 0.79 11.67 28.74
CA GLY A 100 -0.28 12.35 29.47
C GLY A 100 -1.38 12.90 28.57
N SER A 101 -1.51 12.39 27.35
CA SER A 101 -2.54 12.82 26.38
C SER A 101 -3.91 12.34 26.80
N PRO A 102 -4.97 13.14 26.66
CA PRO A 102 -6.35 12.70 26.91
C PRO A 102 -6.89 11.84 25.75
N LEU A 103 -6.22 11.79 24.60
CA LEU A 103 -6.67 11.06 23.43
C LEU A 103 -5.50 10.47 22.63
N ILE A 104 -5.83 9.48 21.81
CA ILE A 104 -4.95 8.85 20.82
C ILE A 104 -5.51 9.13 19.43
N LEU A 105 -4.66 9.54 18.50
CA LEU A 105 -4.99 9.62 17.09
C LEU A 105 -4.51 8.36 16.37
N ALA A 106 -5.41 7.66 15.69
CA ALA A 106 -5.09 6.38 15.04
C ALA A 106 -5.64 6.30 13.61
N SER A 107 -5.12 5.41 12.79
CA SER A 107 -5.74 5.05 11.50
C SER A 107 -6.55 3.75 11.61
N ASN A 108 -7.57 3.55 10.74
CA ASN A 108 -8.38 2.32 10.72
C ASN A 108 -7.54 1.05 10.46
N ALA A 109 -6.38 1.19 9.82
CA ALA A 109 -5.42 0.08 9.65
C ALA A 109 -4.85 -0.45 10.98
N THR A 110 -5.13 0.23 12.11
CA THR A 110 -4.65 -0.09 13.46
C THR A 110 -5.70 -0.78 14.34
N ILE A 111 -6.72 -1.42 13.76
CA ILE A 111 -7.84 -2.11 14.47
C ILE A 111 -7.36 -3.12 15.55
N ALA A 112 -6.07 -3.41 15.64
CA ALA A 112 -5.48 -4.21 16.73
C ALA A 112 -5.41 -3.47 18.08
N LEU A 113 -5.68 -2.15 18.15
CA LEU A 113 -5.82 -1.46 19.43
C LEU A 113 -7.17 -1.87 20.02
N SER A 114 -7.15 -2.78 20.99
CA SER A 114 -8.33 -3.14 21.76
C SER A 114 -8.79 -1.89 22.52
N GLU A 115 -9.94 -1.30 22.14
CA GLU A 115 -10.52 -0.13 22.82
C GLU A 115 -10.67 -0.33 24.34
N ASN A 116 -10.72 -1.57 24.79
CA ASN A 116 -10.81 -1.93 26.21
C ASN A 116 -9.48 -1.80 26.98
N ASN A 117 -8.35 -1.59 26.31
CA ASN A 117 -7.03 -1.56 26.92
C ASN A 117 -6.45 -0.14 27.07
N PHE A 118 -7.14 0.86 26.55
CA PHE A 118 -6.78 2.28 26.67
C PHE A 118 -7.87 3.05 27.42
N SER A 119 -7.44 3.92 28.34
CA SER A 119 -8.34 4.84 29.06
C SER A 119 -8.62 6.12 28.28
N GLU A 120 -7.82 6.37 27.26
CA GLU A 120 -7.84 7.57 26.42
C GLU A 120 -8.84 7.39 25.25
N ASP A 121 -9.48 8.50 24.84
CA ASP A 121 -10.34 8.52 23.65
C ASP A 121 -9.53 8.23 22.39
N ILE A 122 -9.95 7.26 21.58
CA ILE A 122 -9.33 6.96 20.29
C ILE A 122 -10.10 7.67 19.16
N ILE A 123 -9.41 8.53 18.41
CA ILE A 123 -9.95 9.21 17.23
C ILE A 123 -9.33 8.58 15.99
N TYR A 124 -10.16 8.02 15.10
CA TYR A 124 -9.72 7.45 13.83
C TYR A 124 -9.70 8.50 12.73
N ILE A 125 -8.51 8.72 12.14
CA ILE A 125 -8.25 9.74 11.11
C ILE A 125 -9.11 9.51 9.87
N ASP A 126 -9.29 8.24 9.48
CA ASP A 126 -10.00 7.84 8.28
C ASP A 126 -11.51 8.13 8.32
N ASN A 127 -12.08 8.34 9.50
CA ASN A 127 -13.51 8.57 9.72
C ASN A 127 -13.89 10.06 9.70
N ILE A 128 -12.95 10.95 9.42
CA ILE A 128 -13.20 12.39 9.52
C ILE A 128 -13.74 12.94 8.21
N SER A 129 -14.95 13.48 8.25
CA SER A 129 -15.56 14.20 7.13
C SER A 129 -14.90 15.57 6.97
N THR A 130 -14.38 15.85 5.76
CA THR A 130 -13.79 17.14 5.40
C THR A 130 -14.83 18.25 5.17
N SER A 131 -16.11 18.01 5.47
CA SER A 131 -17.24 18.89 5.11
C SER A 131 -17.49 20.08 6.05
N SER A 132 -16.78 20.23 7.17
CA SER A 132 -16.91 21.39 8.02
C SER A 132 -15.84 22.45 7.68
N GLN A 133 -16.18 23.38 6.81
CA GLN A 133 -15.42 24.63 6.62
C GLN A 133 -15.62 25.56 7.84
N GLU A 134 -15.05 25.21 8.97
CA GLU A 134 -14.85 26.17 10.04
C GLU A 134 -13.54 26.92 9.74
N ASN A 135 -13.63 28.23 9.52
CA ASN A 135 -12.46 29.10 9.43
C ASN A 135 -11.76 29.14 10.80
N ILE A 136 -10.83 28.24 11.02
CA ILE A 136 -9.99 28.24 12.21
C ILE A 136 -8.78 29.11 11.92
N THR A 137 -8.58 30.13 12.72
CA THR A 137 -7.35 30.90 12.68
C THR A 137 -6.28 30.11 13.45
N PHE A 138 -5.34 29.52 12.70
CA PHE A 138 -4.20 28.83 13.30
C PHE A 138 -3.24 29.84 13.94
N ILE A 139 -2.80 29.52 15.15
CA ILE A 139 -1.70 30.25 15.79
C ILE A 139 -0.42 29.54 15.39
N SER A 140 0.47 30.25 14.66
CA SER A 140 1.79 29.69 14.34
C SER A 140 2.52 29.34 15.65
N PRO A 141 3.00 28.07 15.77
CA PRO A 141 3.75 27.66 16.95
C PRO A 141 5.01 28.52 17.15
N SER A 142 5.35 28.82 18.41
CA SER A 142 6.63 29.52 18.71
C SER A 142 7.83 28.65 18.29
N PRO A 143 8.96 29.21 17.93
CA PRO A 143 10.14 28.46 17.51
C PRO A 143 10.63 27.43 18.54
N ASP A 144 10.42 27.71 19.82
CA ASP A 144 10.72 26.83 20.95
C ASP A 144 9.59 25.87 21.31
N ALA A 145 8.41 25.94 20.67
CA ALA A 145 7.37 24.92 20.86
C ALA A 145 7.88 23.53 20.40
N ILE A 146 7.38 22.47 21.04
CA ILE A 146 7.70 21.10 20.66
C ILE A 146 6.92 20.71 19.42
N VAL A 147 7.61 20.26 18.39
CA VAL A 147 7.00 19.78 17.14
C VAL A 147 6.70 18.28 17.21
N TYR A 148 7.64 17.48 17.75
CA TYR A 148 7.47 16.05 17.94
C TYR A 148 8.29 15.50 19.10
N LEU A 149 7.92 14.28 19.51
CA LEU A 149 8.70 13.47 20.46
C LEU A 149 9.03 12.13 19.80
N ILE A 150 10.27 11.69 19.94
CA ILE A 150 10.67 10.33 19.59
C ILE A 150 11.04 9.59 20.87
N PHE A 151 10.44 8.40 21.07
CA PHE A 151 10.75 7.53 22.19
C PHE A 151 11.89 6.58 21.82
N THR A 152 13.03 6.76 22.47
CA THR A 152 14.20 5.90 22.33
C THR A 152 14.31 4.90 23.48
N SER A 153 15.12 3.85 23.32
CA SER A 153 15.44 2.91 24.40
C SER A 153 16.04 3.61 25.63
N GLY A 154 15.70 3.13 26.81
CA GLY A 154 16.16 3.69 28.08
C GLY A 154 16.92 2.67 28.93
N THR A 155 18.00 3.08 29.57
CA THR A 155 18.81 2.23 30.46
C THR A 155 18.02 1.68 31.65
N THR A 156 16.91 2.31 32.04
CA THR A 156 16.02 1.91 33.14
C THR A 156 14.94 0.90 32.73
N GLY A 157 14.93 0.46 31.46
CA GLY A 157 13.92 -0.48 30.92
C GLY A 157 12.60 0.18 30.50
N LYS A 158 12.49 1.51 30.61
CA LYS A 158 11.33 2.27 30.08
C LYS A 158 11.80 3.18 28.94
N PRO A 159 11.01 3.35 27.88
CA PRO A 159 11.35 4.28 26.80
C PRO A 159 11.45 5.70 27.32
N LYS A 160 12.39 6.48 26.77
CA LYS A 160 12.58 7.90 27.06
C LYS A 160 12.16 8.76 25.88
N GLY A 161 11.27 9.71 26.07
CA GLY A 161 10.80 10.63 25.03
C GLY A 161 11.75 11.83 24.90
N VAL A 162 12.34 12.01 23.69
CA VAL A 162 13.19 13.16 23.36
C VAL A 162 12.32 14.27 22.77
N LEU A 163 12.39 15.46 23.35
CA LEU A 163 11.57 16.64 23.02
C LEU A 163 12.24 17.51 21.96
N ILE A 164 11.71 17.53 20.74
CA ILE A 164 12.28 18.29 19.61
C ILE A 164 11.47 19.56 19.34
N GLU A 165 12.18 20.69 19.28
CA GLU A 165 11.60 22.00 19.04
C GLU A 165 11.49 22.32 17.54
N HIS A 166 10.53 23.19 17.16
CA HIS A 166 10.39 23.67 15.78
C HIS A 166 11.68 24.29 15.24
N GLN A 167 12.37 25.09 16.06
CA GLN A 167 13.64 25.74 15.64
C GLN A 167 14.75 24.74 15.35
N SER A 168 14.83 23.64 16.12
CA SER A 168 15.88 22.63 15.95
C SER A 168 15.64 21.82 14.67
N LEU A 169 14.39 21.42 14.43
CA LEU A 169 14.00 20.74 13.18
C LEU A 169 14.20 21.66 11.97
N LEU A 170 13.78 22.91 12.05
CA LEU A 170 13.88 23.87 10.97
C LEU A 170 15.35 24.18 10.61
N ASN A 171 16.25 24.24 11.60
CA ASN A 171 17.69 24.39 11.37
C ASN A 171 18.23 23.29 10.42
N LEU A 172 17.91 22.03 10.69
CA LEU A 172 18.29 20.91 9.85
C LEU A 172 17.64 21.00 8.46
N ILE A 173 16.32 21.18 8.40
CA ILE A 173 15.55 21.14 7.16
C ILE A 173 15.99 22.24 6.18
N LEU A 174 16.15 23.48 6.64
CA LEU A 174 16.55 24.58 5.78
C LEU A 174 17.98 24.43 5.27
N TRP A 175 18.89 23.94 6.14
CA TRP A 175 20.25 23.63 5.73
C TRP A 175 20.27 22.53 4.67
N HIS A 176 19.54 21.43 4.90
CA HIS A 176 19.47 20.30 3.99
C HIS A 176 18.88 20.71 2.63
N ASN A 177 17.72 21.38 2.64
CA ASN A 177 17.04 21.78 1.40
C ASN A 177 17.93 22.68 0.54
N LYS A 178 18.67 23.58 1.16
CA LYS A 178 19.65 24.43 0.47
C LYS A 178 20.86 23.65 -0.05
N GLN A 179 21.42 22.77 0.78
CA GLN A 179 22.65 22.03 0.47
C GLN A 179 22.47 21.02 -0.67
N PHE A 180 21.29 20.40 -0.77
CA PHE A 180 20.99 19.34 -1.71
C PHE A 180 19.95 19.74 -2.77
N ALA A 181 19.71 21.03 -2.95
CA ALA A 181 18.79 21.58 -3.95
C ALA A 181 17.41 20.92 -3.90
N MET A 182 16.86 20.72 -2.69
CA MET A 182 15.51 20.26 -2.49
C MET A 182 14.55 21.43 -2.80
N ASP A 183 13.71 21.25 -3.82
CA ASP A 183 12.83 22.28 -4.37
C ASP A 183 11.46 21.69 -4.77
N ALA A 184 10.68 22.50 -5.48
CA ALA A 184 9.37 22.08 -5.96
C ALA A 184 9.43 20.92 -6.98
N GLU A 185 10.50 20.75 -7.72
CA GLU A 185 10.66 19.67 -8.71
C GLU A 185 11.19 18.37 -8.07
N SER A 186 11.58 18.44 -6.82
CA SER A 186 12.16 17.31 -6.09
C SER A 186 11.10 16.24 -5.76
N ARG A 187 11.47 14.99 -5.95
CA ARG A 187 10.68 13.80 -5.61
C ARG A 187 11.46 13.00 -4.58
N SER A 188 10.95 12.95 -3.37
CA SER A 188 11.61 12.32 -2.22
C SER A 188 10.82 11.14 -1.71
N THR A 189 11.48 10.21 -1.00
CA THR A 189 10.83 9.00 -0.46
C THR A 189 10.75 9.03 1.06
N LEU A 190 9.75 8.33 1.63
CA LEU A 190 9.66 7.97 3.04
C LEU A 190 9.95 6.47 3.21
N ILE A 191 11.16 6.11 3.61
CA ILE A 191 11.62 4.73 3.79
C ILE A 191 11.81 4.39 5.27
N ALA A 192 12.25 5.35 6.07
CA ALA A 192 12.46 5.14 7.50
C ALA A 192 11.18 4.72 8.23
N GLY A 193 11.32 3.97 9.31
CA GLY A 193 10.22 3.64 10.22
C GLY A 193 9.69 4.88 10.94
N LEU A 194 8.38 4.99 11.12
CA LEU A 194 7.71 6.20 11.64
C LEU A 194 8.17 6.63 13.03
N SER A 195 8.48 5.66 13.88
CA SER A 195 8.96 5.91 15.25
C SER A 195 10.43 6.30 15.32
N PHE A 196 11.10 6.48 14.18
CA PHE A 196 12.46 7.00 14.08
C PHE A 196 12.45 8.47 13.67
N ASP A 197 13.41 9.21 14.18
CA ASP A 197 13.59 10.62 13.89
C ASP A 197 13.92 10.91 12.42
N VAL A 198 14.64 10.01 11.74
CA VAL A 198 14.96 10.11 10.30
C VAL A 198 13.70 10.28 9.45
N ALA A 199 12.59 9.61 9.80
CA ALA A 199 11.32 9.76 9.09
C ALA A 199 10.81 11.22 9.13
N GLN A 200 11.09 11.96 10.20
CA GLN A 200 10.63 13.33 10.32
C GLN A 200 11.37 14.26 9.34
N TRP A 201 12.66 14.02 9.11
CA TRP A 201 13.40 14.72 8.08
C TRP A 201 12.94 14.34 6.67
N GLU A 202 12.70 13.05 6.38
CA GLU A 202 12.17 12.60 5.08
C GLU A 202 10.81 13.26 4.76
N ILE A 203 9.96 13.49 5.78
CA ILE A 203 8.64 14.12 5.63
C ILE A 203 8.76 15.64 5.47
N TRP A 204 9.44 16.32 6.40
CA TRP A 204 9.43 17.77 6.44
C TRP A 204 10.27 18.42 5.33
N SER A 205 11.34 17.77 4.83
CA SER A 205 12.17 18.33 3.76
C SER A 205 11.37 18.62 2.48
N PRO A 206 10.66 17.65 1.85
CA PRO A 206 9.87 17.94 0.66
C PRO A 206 8.65 18.83 0.97
N LEU A 207 7.96 18.65 2.10
CA LEU A 207 6.75 19.42 2.41
C LEU A 207 7.03 20.91 2.62
N THR A 208 8.23 21.28 3.08
CA THR A 208 8.64 22.68 3.27
C THR A 208 9.29 23.31 2.05
N SER A 209 9.65 22.54 1.03
CA SER A 209 10.25 23.01 -0.23
C SER A 209 9.32 23.01 -1.43
N GLY A 210 8.09 22.49 -1.28
CA GLY A 210 7.13 22.33 -2.37
C GLY A 210 7.35 21.06 -3.19
N GLY A 211 8.22 20.15 -2.76
CA GLY A 211 8.48 18.84 -3.38
C GLY A 211 7.33 17.84 -3.19
N THR A 212 7.47 16.66 -3.75
CA THR A 212 6.51 15.56 -3.60
C THR A 212 7.12 14.42 -2.78
N LEU A 213 6.43 13.98 -1.75
CA LEU A 213 6.79 12.82 -0.92
C LEU A 213 6.15 11.55 -1.47
N TYR A 214 6.95 10.55 -1.73
CA TYR A 214 6.53 9.22 -2.19
C TYR A 214 6.66 8.20 -1.04
N LEU A 215 5.62 7.39 -0.87
CA LEU A 215 5.58 6.31 0.11
C LEU A 215 5.72 4.96 -0.66
N PRO A 216 6.93 4.39 -0.77
CA PRO A 216 7.11 3.11 -1.43
C PRO A 216 6.29 2.01 -0.75
N PRO A 217 5.78 1.00 -1.52
CA PRO A 217 5.14 -0.17 -0.96
C PRO A 217 6.02 -0.85 0.10
N GLU A 218 5.40 -1.41 1.15
CA GLU A 218 6.13 -1.98 2.28
C GLU A 218 7.08 -3.10 1.83
N ASP A 219 6.64 -3.94 0.90
CA ASP A 219 7.42 -5.07 0.38
C ASP A 219 8.61 -4.62 -0.49
N ALA A 220 8.50 -3.47 -1.16
CA ALA A 220 9.58 -2.91 -1.99
C ALA A 220 10.77 -2.39 -1.17
N ARG A 221 10.52 -1.91 0.06
CA ARG A 221 11.52 -1.20 0.89
C ARG A 221 12.76 -2.01 1.23
N LEU A 222 12.67 -3.31 1.30
CA LEU A 222 13.75 -4.21 1.71
C LEU A 222 14.34 -4.98 0.52
N GLN A 223 13.88 -4.73 -0.70
CA GLN A 223 14.34 -5.39 -1.91
C GLN A 223 15.06 -4.38 -2.82
N PRO A 224 16.39 -4.40 -2.92
CA PRO A 224 17.18 -3.38 -3.61
C PRO A 224 16.78 -3.16 -5.06
N GLU A 225 16.56 -4.23 -5.82
CA GLU A 225 16.19 -4.15 -7.24
C GLU A 225 14.77 -3.59 -7.44
N VAL A 226 13.80 -4.02 -6.62
CA VAL A 226 12.42 -3.52 -6.65
C VAL A 226 12.38 -2.05 -6.26
N LEU A 227 13.19 -1.66 -5.27
CA LEU A 227 13.28 -0.27 -4.82
C LEU A 227 13.89 0.64 -5.88
N LEU A 228 14.96 0.19 -6.56
CA LEU A 228 15.56 0.93 -7.68
C LEU A 228 14.61 1.06 -8.87
N ALA A 229 13.86 0.00 -9.19
CA ALA A 229 12.82 0.05 -10.22
C ALA A 229 11.73 1.08 -9.85
N TYR A 230 11.28 1.10 -8.60
CA TYR A 230 10.34 2.10 -8.10
C TYR A 230 10.92 3.52 -8.20
N PHE A 231 12.21 3.72 -7.87
CA PHE A 231 12.85 5.03 -7.99
C PHE A 231 12.89 5.51 -9.43
N ALA A 232 13.19 4.62 -10.37
CA ALA A 232 13.22 4.95 -11.79
C ALA A 232 11.81 5.25 -12.33
N GLU A 233 10.81 4.43 -11.98
CA GLU A 233 9.42 4.60 -12.41
C GLU A 233 8.80 5.89 -11.90
N GLN A 234 9.03 6.21 -10.61
CA GLN A 234 8.49 7.40 -9.99
C GLN A 234 9.36 8.65 -10.21
N GLY A 235 10.52 8.50 -10.86
CA GLY A 235 11.48 9.59 -11.11
C GLY A 235 12.01 10.20 -9.81
N ILE A 236 12.32 9.37 -8.80
CA ILE A 236 12.82 9.81 -7.50
C ILE A 236 14.17 10.49 -7.65
N THR A 237 14.30 11.67 -7.06
CA THR A 237 15.53 12.49 -7.11
C THR A 237 16.33 12.43 -5.81
N HIS A 238 15.65 12.21 -4.68
CA HIS A 238 16.24 12.17 -3.34
C HIS A 238 15.68 10.97 -2.60
N ALA A 239 16.54 10.08 -2.13
CA ALA A 239 16.14 8.89 -1.38
C ALA A 239 17.07 8.68 -0.18
N SER A 240 16.50 8.11 0.90
CA SER A 240 17.28 7.73 2.09
C SER A 240 17.21 6.22 2.30
N LEU A 241 18.32 5.63 2.74
CA LEU A 241 18.40 4.20 3.05
C LEU A 241 19.14 3.96 4.36
N PRO A 242 18.74 2.95 5.14
CA PRO A 242 19.58 2.43 6.21
C PRO A 242 20.94 1.99 5.66
N ALA A 243 22.02 2.23 6.41
CA ALA A 243 23.39 1.95 5.97
C ALA A 243 23.59 0.49 5.49
N VAL A 244 22.86 -0.46 6.06
CA VAL A 244 22.91 -1.89 5.69
C VAL A 244 22.40 -2.18 4.28
N LEU A 245 21.51 -1.34 3.72
CA LEU A 245 20.97 -1.51 2.36
C LEU A 245 21.80 -0.78 1.29
N VAL A 246 22.62 0.18 1.67
CA VAL A 246 23.36 1.01 0.72
C VAL A 246 24.25 0.18 -0.19
N ALA A 247 25.03 -0.73 0.36
CA ALA A 247 25.95 -1.56 -0.42
C ALA A 247 25.21 -2.45 -1.44
N GLU A 248 24.05 -2.97 -1.08
CA GLU A 248 23.23 -3.80 -1.95
C GLU A 248 22.56 -2.99 -3.07
N VAL A 249 22.02 -1.81 -2.74
CA VAL A 249 21.41 -0.91 -3.74
C VAL A 249 22.46 -0.36 -4.71
N VAL A 250 23.64 0.03 -4.21
CA VAL A 250 24.75 0.50 -5.06
C VAL A 250 25.28 -0.64 -5.94
N GLY A 251 25.33 -1.87 -5.43
CA GLY A 251 25.82 -3.05 -6.17
C GLY A 251 24.80 -3.68 -7.12
N ALA A 252 23.52 -3.31 -7.02
CA ALA A 252 22.47 -3.81 -7.92
C ALA A 252 22.56 -3.16 -9.32
N PRO A 253 22.02 -3.81 -10.38
CA PRO A 253 21.90 -3.19 -11.69
C PRO A 253 21.13 -1.86 -11.62
N GLN A 254 21.76 -0.78 -12.13
CA GLN A 254 21.17 0.55 -12.09
C GLN A 254 20.25 0.75 -13.31
N PRO A 255 18.96 1.12 -13.14
CA PRO A 255 18.07 1.45 -14.24
C PRO A 255 18.59 2.62 -15.08
N ALA A 256 18.51 2.55 -16.39
CA ALA A 256 19.02 3.58 -17.30
C ALA A 256 18.30 4.95 -17.18
N ASN A 257 17.05 4.92 -16.72
CA ASN A 257 16.19 6.11 -16.52
C ASN A 257 16.16 6.58 -15.06
N LEU A 258 17.10 6.18 -14.23
CA LEU A 258 17.15 6.58 -12.83
C LEU A 258 17.44 8.08 -12.68
N ALA A 259 16.49 8.82 -12.10
CA ALA A 259 16.58 10.26 -11.91
C ALA A 259 17.25 10.67 -10.57
N LEU A 260 17.76 9.69 -9.82
CA LEU A 260 18.32 9.88 -8.48
C LEU A 260 19.54 10.81 -8.54
N ARG A 261 19.53 11.87 -7.75
CA ARG A 261 20.63 12.84 -7.60
C ARG A 261 21.41 12.58 -6.31
N TYR A 262 20.70 12.24 -5.25
CA TYR A 262 21.26 12.02 -3.92
C TYR A 262 20.66 10.78 -3.28
N LEU A 263 21.56 9.93 -2.80
CA LEU A 263 21.24 8.82 -1.93
C LEU A 263 21.82 9.15 -0.54
N PHE A 264 20.96 9.21 0.47
CA PHE A 264 21.33 9.49 1.84
C PHE A 264 21.41 8.21 2.66
N SER A 265 22.33 8.17 3.61
CA SER A 265 22.51 7.09 4.55
C SER A 265 22.67 7.62 5.96
N SER A 266 22.22 6.87 6.94
CA SER A 266 22.37 7.22 8.35
C SER A 266 22.09 6.02 9.28
N GLY A 267 22.23 6.24 10.57
CA GLY A 267 21.83 5.32 11.61
C GLY A 267 22.91 4.35 12.08
N GLU A 268 23.80 3.91 11.20
CA GLU A 268 24.94 3.05 11.51
C GLU A 268 26.20 3.50 10.77
N LYS A 269 27.35 2.89 11.14
CA LYS A 269 28.60 3.11 10.41
C LYS A 269 28.44 2.58 8.99
N LEU A 270 28.58 3.49 8.02
CA LEU A 270 28.60 3.11 6.60
C LEU A 270 29.92 2.41 6.28
N HIS A 271 29.84 1.21 5.69
CA HIS A 271 30.99 0.49 5.18
C HIS A 271 31.44 1.04 3.82
N PRO A 272 32.72 0.86 3.45
CA PRO A 272 33.20 1.27 2.14
C PRO A 272 32.38 0.63 1.01
N VAL A 273 31.93 1.45 0.06
CA VAL A 273 31.18 1.03 -1.12
C VAL A 273 31.90 1.41 -2.41
N ASP A 274 31.74 0.61 -3.44
CA ASP A 274 32.28 0.92 -4.76
C ASP A 274 31.28 1.76 -5.55
N LEU A 275 31.60 3.03 -5.76
CA LEU A 275 30.73 4.00 -6.45
C LEU A 275 31.07 4.15 -7.95
N ARG A 276 31.84 3.22 -8.55
CA ARG A 276 32.15 3.28 -9.98
C ARG A 276 30.88 3.01 -10.81
N GLY A 277 30.62 3.88 -11.77
CA GLY A 277 29.40 3.78 -12.60
C GLY A 277 28.11 4.23 -11.92
N ILE A 278 28.19 4.90 -10.77
CA ILE A 278 27.07 5.49 -10.07
C ILE A 278 27.03 6.99 -10.36
N ASP A 279 25.90 7.46 -10.90
CA ASP A 279 25.71 8.86 -11.32
C ASP A 279 25.19 9.77 -10.20
N TYR A 280 24.67 9.23 -9.11
CA TYR A 280 24.20 10.00 -7.95
C TYR A 280 25.26 10.12 -6.86
N SER A 281 25.08 11.12 -5.98
CA SER A 281 25.99 11.32 -4.83
C SER A 281 25.48 10.54 -3.62
N LEU A 282 26.36 9.75 -3.00
CA LEU A 282 26.11 9.10 -1.72
C LEU A 282 26.51 10.03 -0.57
N ILE A 283 25.58 10.28 0.35
CA ILE A 283 25.76 11.17 1.49
C ILE A 283 25.53 10.37 2.77
N ASP A 284 26.49 10.42 3.68
CA ASP A 284 26.37 9.76 4.99
C ASP A 284 26.17 10.80 6.10
N TYR A 285 25.11 10.60 6.89
CA TYR A 285 24.74 11.45 8.01
C TYR A 285 25.01 10.77 9.35
N TYR A 286 25.48 11.54 10.32
CA TYR A 286 25.60 11.10 11.71
C TYR A 286 24.88 12.09 12.62
N GLY A 287 24.12 11.57 13.59
CA GLY A 287 23.53 12.32 14.68
C GLY A 287 22.76 11.41 15.65
N PRO A 288 22.72 11.78 16.95
CA PRO A 288 21.77 11.21 17.89
C PRO A 288 20.44 11.98 17.83
N THR A 289 19.36 11.35 18.26
CA THR A 289 18.02 11.96 18.33
C THR A 289 18.03 13.26 19.16
N GLU A 290 18.86 13.32 20.20
CA GLU A 290 19.05 14.46 21.08
C GLU A 290 19.71 15.67 20.39
N ALA A 291 20.24 15.48 19.18
CA ALA A 291 20.75 16.57 18.33
C ALA A 291 19.92 16.71 17.04
N THR A 292 18.63 16.41 17.12
CA THR A 292 17.64 16.59 16.07
C THR A 292 18.06 15.90 14.77
N ILE A 293 18.09 14.57 14.79
CA ILE A 293 18.30 13.68 13.65
C ILE A 293 19.76 13.63 13.20
N PHE A 294 20.32 14.72 12.67
CA PHE A 294 21.68 14.77 12.12
C PHE A 294 22.47 15.95 12.68
N ALA A 295 23.74 15.72 13.00
CA ALA A 295 24.70 16.73 13.48
C ALA A 295 25.87 16.92 12.51
N THR A 296 26.20 15.89 11.71
CA THR A 296 27.27 15.97 10.70
C THR A 296 26.87 15.34 9.38
N CYS A 297 27.58 15.73 8.32
CA CYS A 297 27.36 15.30 6.95
C CYS A 297 28.71 14.97 6.28
N ASN A 298 28.75 13.82 5.57
CA ASN A 298 29.89 13.36 4.82
C ASN A 298 29.48 12.97 3.39
N ARG A 299 30.08 13.57 2.38
CA ARG A 299 29.98 13.08 1.02
C ARG A 299 30.96 11.93 0.84
N VAL A 300 30.40 10.73 0.56
CA VAL A 300 31.17 9.49 0.53
C VAL A 300 32.02 9.44 -0.73
N ALA A 301 33.31 9.17 -0.57
CA ALA A 301 34.21 8.90 -1.69
C ALA A 301 34.22 7.42 -2.05
N CYS A 302 34.54 7.10 -3.31
CA CYS A 302 34.62 5.72 -3.77
C CYS A 302 35.65 4.91 -2.94
N ALA A 303 35.31 3.69 -2.58
CA ALA A 303 36.16 2.79 -1.79
C ALA A 303 37.57 2.58 -2.38
N THR A 304 37.70 2.63 -3.70
CA THR A 304 38.99 2.49 -4.41
C THR A 304 40.03 3.59 -4.05
N GLN A 305 39.59 4.71 -3.51
CA GLN A 305 40.42 5.81 -3.04
C GLN A 305 40.93 5.62 -1.60
N ASN A 306 40.45 4.58 -0.89
CA ASN A 306 40.77 4.24 0.49
C ASN A 306 40.82 5.44 1.47
N PRO A 307 39.82 6.35 1.46
CA PRO A 307 39.82 7.48 2.38
C PRO A 307 39.57 6.98 3.82
N PRO A 308 40.10 7.69 4.84
CA PRO A 308 39.78 7.35 6.23
C PRO A 308 38.25 7.44 6.44
N ALA A 309 37.68 6.43 7.11
CA ALA A 309 36.26 6.43 7.47
C ALA A 309 35.93 7.69 8.30
N SER A 310 34.96 8.48 7.89
CA SER A 310 34.60 9.74 8.50
C SER A 310 33.10 9.94 8.55
N ILE A 311 32.60 10.58 9.61
CA ILE A 311 31.24 11.09 9.73
C ILE A 311 31.10 12.53 9.19
N GLY A 312 32.14 13.07 8.54
CA GLY A 312 32.15 14.36 7.86
C GLY A 312 32.36 15.57 8.77
N ARG A 313 31.58 16.63 8.50
CA ARG A 313 31.67 17.93 9.15
C ARG A 313 30.33 18.33 9.76
N PRO A 314 30.31 19.24 10.75
CA PRO A 314 29.07 19.78 11.33
C PRO A 314 28.16 20.40 10.26
N ILE A 315 26.86 20.38 10.49
CA ILE A 315 25.83 20.95 9.61
C ILE A 315 25.13 22.14 10.24
N GLY A 316 24.63 23.08 9.41
CA GLY A 316 23.86 24.24 9.87
C GLY A 316 24.51 24.95 11.08
N ASP A 317 23.66 25.41 12.01
CA ASP A 317 24.09 26.01 13.30
C ASP A 317 24.39 24.90 14.32
N THR A 318 25.32 24.00 13.99
CA THR A 318 25.78 22.90 14.83
C THR A 318 27.28 23.01 15.05
N GLU A 319 27.71 22.87 16.29
CA GLU A 319 29.12 22.84 16.67
C GLU A 319 29.44 21.48 17.31
N ILE A 320 30.63 20.95 16.97
CA ILE A 320 31.14 19.70 17.52
C ILE A 320 32.40 19.95 18.33
N PHE A 321 32.43 19.41 19.54
CA PHE A 321 33.59 19.43 20.42
C PHE A 321 34.02 17.97 20.68
N ILE A 322 35.32 17.72 20.66
CA ILE A 322 35.93 16.48 21.10
C ILE A 322 36.70 16.79 22.38
N LEU A 323 36.25 16.23 23.51
CA LEU A 323 36.73 16.59 24.83
C LEU A 323 37.35 15.39 25.56
N ASP A 324 38.30 15.69 26.44
CA ASP A 324 38.86 14.72 27.38
C ASP A 324 37.98 14.53 28.64
N ASP A 325 38.40 13.67 29.56
CA ASP A 325 37.68 13.39 30.81
C ASP A 325 37.56 14.62 31.74
N ARG A 326 38.31 15.69 31.47
CA ARG A 326 38.24 16.96 32.19
C ARG A 326 37.43 18.05 31.44
N LEU A 327 36.73 17.62 30.42
CA LEU A 327 35.97 18.48 29.50
C LEU A 327 36.83 19.54 28.77
N GLN A 328 38.14 19.26 28.57
CA GLN A 328 39.00 20.13 27.78
C GLN A 328 39.07 19.64 26.32
N PRO A 329 39.11 20.56 25.34
CA PRO A 329 39.29 20.18 23.94
C PRO A 329 40.59 19.40 23.74
N VAL A 330 40.48 18.27 23.04
CA VAL A 330 41.65 17.48 22.69
C VAL A 330 42.44 18.15 21.57
N ILE A 331 43.78 18.10 21.64
CA ILE A 331 44.67 18.70 20.66
C ILE A 331 45.09 17.69 19.61
N GLY A 332 45.01 18.06 18.33
CA GLY A 332 45.45 17.25 17.21
C GLY A 332 44.48 16.08 16.95
N ASP A 333 45.05 14.93 16.66
CA ASP A 333 44.30 13.69 16.29
C ASP A 333 44.03 12.78 17.50
N ARG A 334 44.10 13.29 18.72
CA ARG A 334 43.84 12.50 19.94
C ARG A 334 42.34 12.16 20.03
N PRO A 335 42.03 10.93 20.44
CA PRO A 335 40.64 10.56 20.67
C PRO A 335 40.08 11.22 21.95
N GLY A 336 38.83 11.63 21.92
CA GLY A 336 38.03 12.11 23.04
C GLY A 336 36.57 11.73 22.92
N GLU A 337 35.73 12.17 23.86
CA GLU A 337 34.29 12.05 23.79
C GLU A 337 33.70 13.18 22.91
N LEU A 338 32.75 12.85 22.04
CA LEU A 338 32.11 13.79 21.15
C LEU A 338 30.94 14.48 21.85
N TYR A 339 30.96 15.81 21.86
CA TYR A 339 29.91 16.70 22.37
C TYR A 339 29.33 17.53 21.24
N ILE A 340 28.04 17.81 21.29
CA ILE A 340 27.31 18.55 20.27
C ILE A 340 26.66 19.77 20.89
N SER A 341 26.77 20.93 20.24
CA SER A 341 26.16 22.20 20.63
C SER A 341 25.44 22.85 19.45
N GLY A 342 24.64 23.85 19.73
CA GLY A 342 23.95 24.64 18.71
C GLY A 342 22.45 24.51 18.73
N ARG A 343 21.81 25.07 17.70
CA ARG A 343 20.35 25.05 17.54
C ARG A 343 19.80 23.65 17.28
N CYS A 344 20.63 22.70 16.89
CA CYS A 344 20.25 21.32 16.68
C CYS A 344 19.81 20.58 17.96
N LEU A 345 20.12 21.11 19.16
CA LEU A 345 19.87 20.40 20.39
C LEU A 345 18.37 20.28 20.71
N ALA A 346 17.96 19.10 21.15
CA ALA A 346 16.65 18.84 21.76
C ALA A 346 16.49 19.61 23.07
N ARG A 347 15.25 19.87 23.50
CA ARG A 347 14.96 20.47 24.82
C ARG A 347 15.48 19.62 25.97
N GLY A 348 15.33 18.28 25.83
CA GLY A 348 15.68 17.30 26.83
C GLY A 348 14.79 16.08 26.77
N TYR A 349 14.62 15.41 27.90
CA TYR A 349 13.77 14.21 27.99
C TYR A 349 12.47 14.48 28.71
N LEU A 350 11.38 13.96 28.17
CA LEU A 350 10.03 14.10 28.72
C LEU A 350 10.00 13.57 30.16
N ASN A 351 9.51 14.38 31.09
CA ASN A 351 9.32 14.07 32.51
C ASN A 351 10.58 13.54 33.23
N ASN A 352 11.79 13.82 32.68
CA ASN A 352 13.04 13.35 33.25
C ASN A 352 14.12 14.47 33.33
N PRO A 353 13.97 15.43 34.28
CA PRO A 353 14.91 16.54 34.43
C PRO A 353 16.30 16.09 34.90
N ALA A 354 16.39 14.98 35.66
CA ALA A 354 17.66 14.45 36.14
C ALA A 354 18.53 13.94 34.97
N LEU A 355 17.98 13.09 34.09
CA LEU A 355 18.65 12.62 32.89
C LEU A 355 18.97 13.77 31.93
N THR A 356 18.04 14.76 31.83
CA THR A 356 18.29 15.96 31.00
C THR A 356 19.53 16.71 31.49
N ALA A 357 19.65 16.96 32.79
CA ALA A 357 20.81 17.63 33.38
C ALA A 357 22.11 16.82 33.26
N GLU A 358 22.06 15.50 33.33
CA GLU A 358 23.20 14.61 33.13
C GLU A 358 23.74 14.65 31.69
N ARG A 359 22.84 14.69 30.70
CA ARG A 359 23.19 14.56 29.29
C ARG A 359 23.37 15.90 28.58
N PHE A 360 22.67 16.93 29.00
CA PHE A 360 22.76 18.28 28.47
C PHE A 360 23.42 19.18 29.49
N ILE A 361 24.75 19.32 29.40
CA ILE A 361 25.58 20.01 30.35
C ILE A 361 25.93 21.43 29.88
N THR A 362 26.25 22.32 30.82
CA THR A 362 26.77 23.66 30.55
C THR A 362 28.06 23.88 31.32
N PRO A 363 29.20 23.41 30.79
CA PRO A 363 30.47 23.53 31.48
C PRO A 363 30.90 24.98 31.62
N PRO A 364 31.47 25.43 32.75
CA PRO A 364 31.78 26.84 33.04
C PRO A 364 32.74 27.49 32.03
N HIS A 365 33.64 26.70 31.44
CA HIS A 365 34.65 27.20 30.51
C HIS A 365 34.19 27.27 29.05
N PHE A 366 32.96 26.89 28.74
CA PHE A 366 32.34 27.02 27.42
C PHE A 366 31.42 28.24 27.30
N ALA A 367 31.63 29.27 28.08
CA ALA A 367 30.92 30.57 28.01
C ALA A 367 29.36 30.43 27.97
N GLY A 368 28.81 29.48 28.70
CA GLY A 368 27.38 29.26 28.78
C GLY A 368 26.79 28.40 27.62
N LEU A 369 27.62 27.88 26.72
CA LEU A 369 27.15 26.93 25.69
C LEU A 369 26.58 25.67 26.32
N ARG A 370 25.41 25.26 25.82
CA ARG A 370 24.78 23.99 26.19
C ARG A 370 25.34 22.90 25.30
N LEU A 371 25.87 21.82 25.90
CA LEU A 371 26.49 20.70 25.22
C LEU A 371 25.69 19.42 25.48
N TYR A 372 25.40 18.68 24.43
CA TYR A 372 24.89 17.31 24.56
C TYR A 372 26.06 16.31 24.60
N ARG A 373 26.11 15.53 25.65
CA ARG A 373 27.08 14.44 25.86
C ARG A 373 26.66 13.20 25.11
N SER A 374 27.29 12.90 23.96
CA SER A 374 26.83 11.85 23.04
C SER A 374 27.13 10.42 23.54
N GLY A 375 28.22 10.24 24.30
CA GLY A 375 28.78 8.92 24.65
C GLY A 375 29.54 8.28 23.49
N ASP A 376 29.81 9.01 22.41
CA ASP A 376 30.55 8.55 21.24
C ASP A 376 32.00 8.97 21.35
N ARG A 377 32.92 8.10 20.96
CA ARG A 377 34.35 8.38 20.88
C ARG A 377 34.74 8.78 19.49
N ALA A 378 35.44 9.89 19.34
CA ALA A 378 35.81 10.44 18.06
C ALA A 378 37.20 11.12 18.08
N ARG A 379 37.73 11.48 16.91
CA ARG A 379 38.88 12.36 16.74
C ARG A 379 38.76 13.23 15.50
N TRP A 380 39.46 14.36 15.50
CA TRP A 380 39.61 15.18 14.32
C TRP A 380 40.59 14.57 13.33
N LEU A 381 40.28 14.60 12.04
CA LEU A 381 41.19 14.31 10.95
C LEU A 381 41.90 15.61 10.53
N ALA A 382 43.11 15.49 9.89
CA ALA A 382 43.89 16.63 9.46
C ALA A 382 43.16 17.56 8.47
N ASP A 383 42.19 17.05 7.73
CA ASP A 383 41.37 17.83 6.81
C ASP A 383 40.11 18.48 7.46
N GLY A 384 40.00 18.41 8.79
CA GLY A 384 38.87 18.96 9.57
C GLY A 384 37.59 18.15 9.51
N ARG A 385 37.61 16.89 9.00
CA ARG A 385 36.52 15.93 9.17
C ARG A 385 36.67 15.20 10.50
N ILE A 386 35.59 14.52 10.90
CA ILE A 386 35.53 13.78 12.17
C ILE A 386 35.55 12.28 11.87
N GLN A 387 36.44 11.56 12.54
CA GLN A 387 36.46 10.10 12.54
C GLN A 387 35.75 9.55 13.77
N TYR A 388 34.70 8.73 13.54
CA TYR A 388 34.01 7.99 14.58
C TYR A 388 34.80 6.77 14.99
N LEU A 389 34.97 6.54 16.31
CA LEU A 389 35.81 5.47 16.87
C LEU A 389 35.01 4.46 17.71
N GLY A 390 33.69 4.62 17.80
CA GLY A 390 32.79 3.74 18.55
C GLY A 390 32.14 4.39 19.76
N ARG A 391 31.44 3.60 20.58
CA ARG A 391 30.79 4.05 21.81
C ARG A 391 31.69 3.89 23.03
N ILE A 392 31.47 4.76 24.02
CA ILE A 392 32.08 4.66 25.35
C ILE A 392 31.23 3.80 26.29
N ASP A 393 29.92 3.74 26.04
CA ASP A 393 28.93 2.98 26.79
C ASP A 393 28.49 1.68 26.08
N ASP A 394 27.58 0.93 26.71
CA ASP A 394 27.06 -0.35 26.21
C ASP A 394 25.91 -0.20 25.18
N GLN A 395 25.61 1.02 24.73
CA GLN A 395 24.59 1.26 23.72
C GLN A 395 25.05 0.78 22.35
N VAL A 396 24.19 0.13 21.61
CA VAL A 396 24.51 -0.43 20.31
C VAL A 396 23.52 0.07 19.24
N LYS A 397 23.98 0.09 18.00
CA LYS A 397 23.10 0.32 16.84
C LYS A 397 23.07 -0.97 16.02
N ILE A 398 21.86 -1.49 15.79
CA ILE A 398 21.63 -2.71 15.01
C ILE A 398 20.54 -2.44 14.00
N ARG A 399 20.88 -2.47 12.72
CA ARG A 399 19.99 -2.20 11.58
C ARG A 399 19.25 -0.86 11.72
N GLY A 400 20.00 0.18 12.10
CA GLY A 400 19.49 1.54 12.33
C GLY A 400 18.79 1.74 13.67
N ASN A 401 18.50 0.68 14.44
CA ASN A 401 17.85 0.78 15.75
C ASN A 401 18.89 1.09 16.82
N ARG A 402 18.66 2.14 17.60
CA ARG A 402 19.43 2.48 18.80
C ARG A 402 18.91 1.66 19.96
N ILE A 403 19.71 0.72 20.47
CA ILE A 403 19.32 -0.28 21.46
C ILE A 403 20.18 -0.13 22.71
N GLU A 404 19.52 0.07 23.84
CA GLU A 404 20.13 -0.04 25.17
C GLU A 404 20.05 -1.51 25.59
N LEU A 405 21.17 -2.18 25.67
CA LEU A 405 21.19 -3.60 26.10
C LEU A 405 20.59 -3.77 27.51
N GLY A 406 20.72 -2.76 28.36
CA GLY A 406 20.10 -2.73 29.69
C GLY A 406 18.57 -2.79 29.68
N GLU A 407 17.89 -2.29 28.64
CA GLU A 407 16.43 -2.42 28.51
C GLU A 407 16.03 -3.90 28.32
N ILE A 408 16.79 -4.62 27.52
CA ILE A 408 16.59 -6.05 27.29
C ILE A 408 16.90 -6.84 28.57
N GLU A 409 18.03 -6.52 29.23
CA GLU A 409 18.44 -7.15 30.47
C GLU A 409 17.38 -6.98 31.57
N ASN A 410 16.86 -5.76 31.74
CA ASN A 410 15.79 -5.48 32.70
C ASN A 410 14.48 -6.22 32.38
N ALA A 411 14.10 -6.33 31.12
CA ALA A 411 12.92 -7.08 30.72
C ALA A 411 13.07 -8.58 30.97
N MET A 412 14.28 -9.13 30.80
CA MET A 412 14.60 -10.53 31.13
C MET A 412 14.55 -10.79 32.64
N LEU A 413 15.06 -9.86 33.45
CA LEU A 413 15.06 -9.97 34.92
C LEU A 413 13.65 -9.92 35.54
N GLN A 414 12.64 -9.39 34.82
CA GLN A 414 11.25 -9.40 35.28
C GLN A 414 10.59 -10.79 35.17
N VAL A 415 11.24 -11.75 34.52
CA VAL A 415 10.70 -13.10 34.36
C VAL A 415 11.01 -13.94 35.57
N ALA A 416 10.01 -14.52 36.23
CA ALA A 416 10.17 -15.39 37.39
C ALA A 416 11.12 -16.55 37.08
N GLY A 417 12.09 -16.80 37.96
CA GLY A 417 13.11 -17.83 37.79
C GLY A 417 14.38 -17.36 37.05
N VAL A 418 14.49 -16.11 36.65
CA VAL A 418 15.72 -15.48 36.14
C VAL A 418 16.45 -14.80 37.30
N ARG A 419 17.62 -15.30 37.65
CA ARG A 419 18.45 -14.72 38.70
C ARG A 419 19.41 -13.62 38.19
N LYS A 420 19.97 -13.81 36.99
CA LYS A 420 20.82 -12.83 36.32
C LYS A 420 20.57 -12.90 34.81
N ALA A 421 20.65 -11.76 34.15
CA ALA A 421 20.53 -11.63 32.69
C ALA A 421 21.55 -10.62 32.18
N VAL A 422 22.17 -10.93 31.04
CA VAL A 422 23.10 -10.06 30.32
C VAL A 422 22.81 -10.16 28.83
N ALA A 423 22.77 -9.05 28.15
CA ALA A 423 22.72 -8.97 26.70
C ALA A 423 24.07 -8.50 26.14
N ALA A 424 24.52 -9.13 25.06
CA ALA A 424 25.74 -8.74 24.36
C ALA A 424 25.55 -8.85 22.84
N VAL A 425 26.36 -8.11 22.07
CA VAL A 425 26.31 -8.16 20.59
C VAL A 425 27.40 -9.06 20.07
N ALA A 426 26.99 -10.15 19.43
CA ALA A 426 27.89 -11.03 18.70
C ALA A 426 28.07 -10.56 17.25
N MET A 427 29.22 -10.91 16.63
CA MET A 427 29.58 -10.59 15.24
C MET A 427 29.55 -9.07 14.98
N ALA A 428 30.08 -8.28 15.89
CA ALA A 428 30.00 -6.80 15.84
C ALA A 428 30.67 -6.18 14.58
N ASP A 429 31.63 -6.86 14.00
CA ASP A 429 32.35 -6.42 12.79
C ASP A 429 31.66 -6.80 11.46
N ASP A 430 30.63 -7.66 11.51
CA ASP A 430 29.82 -8.02 10.34
C ASP A 430 28.49 -7.22 10.35
N PRO A 431 28.28 -6.29 9.44
CA PRO A 431 27.08 -5.44 9.42
C PRO A 431 25.78 -6.21 9.28
N LEU A 432 25.78 -7.31 8.52
CA LEU A 432 24.64 -8.16 8.30
C LEU A 432 24.50 -9.23 9.38
N GLY A 433 25.63 -9.64 9.99
CA GLY A 433 25.70 -10.69 11.01
C GLY A 433 25.50 -10.21 12.45
N LYS A 434 25.50 -8.89 12.73
CA LYS A 434 25.26 -8.35 14.08
C LYS A 434 23.97 -8.89 14.67
N LYS A 435 24.09 -9.52 15.86
CA LYS A 435 22.95 -10.06 16.61
C LYS A 435 23.11 -9.91 18.12
N ILE A 436 21.99 -9.72 18.80
CA ILE A 436 21.94 -9.72 20.26
C ILE A 436 21.89 -11.16 20.73
N VAL A 437 22.71 -11.48 21.75
CA VAL A 437 22.69 -12.76 22.45
C VAL A 437 22.36 -12.50 23.91
N ALA A 438 21.39 -13.24 24.45
CA ALA A 438 21.01 -13.20 25.84
C ALA A 438 21.73 -14.31 26.63
N PHE A 439 22.38 -13.96 27.72
CA PHE A 439 22.99 -14.88 28.67
C PHE A 439 22.20 -14.82 29.98
N LEU A 440 21.77 -15.98 30.50
CA LEU A 440 20.86 -16.11 31.63
C LEU A 440 21.43 -17.04 32.70
N ILE A 441 21.26 -16.67 33.94
CA ILE A 441 21.38 -17.65 35.08
C ILE A 441 19.98 -17.86 35.64
N ALA A 442 19.51 -19.10 35.61
CA ALA A 442 18.21 -19.49 36.14
C ALA A 442 18.33 -19.91 37.64
N GLU A 443 17.21 -19.84 38.35
CA GLU A 443 17.05 -20.49 39.66
C GLU A 443 16.93 -22.00 39.47
N SER A 444 17.35 -22.77 40.46
CA SER A 444 17.65 -24.21 40.35
C SER A 444 16.49 -25.15 39.95
N ASP A 445 15.25 -24.67 39.76
CA ASP A 445 14.07 -25.48 39.42
C ASP A 445 13.24 -24.96 38.26
N SER A 446 13.81 -24.15 37.37
CA SER A 446 13.02 -23.49 36.29
C SER A 446 13.14 -24.22 34.98
N GLU A 447 12.37 -25.31 34.79
CA GLU A 447 12.07 -25.84 33.45
C GLU A 447 11.48 -24.74 32.53
N ASN A 448 11.99 -24.63 31.31
CA ASN A 448 11.51 -23.65 30.28
C ASN A 448 11.70 -22.15 30.56
N VAL A 449 12.67 -21.74 31.39
CA VAL A 449 12.94 -20.31 31.64
C VAL A 449 13.21 -19.54 30.35
N THR A 450 13.95 -20.10 29.43
CA THR A 450 14.29 -19.47 28.12
C THR A 450 13.04 -19.20 27.27
N ALA A 451 12.10 -20.16 27.26
CA ALA A 451 10.82 -19.97 26.51
C ALA A 451 9.98 -18.86 27.14
N ARG A 452 9.89 -18.78 28.48
CA ARG A 452 9.17 -17.71 29.19
C ARG A 452 9.81 -16.34 28.95
N VAL A 453 11.14 -16.27 28.96
CA VAL A 453 11.90 -15.05 28.66
C VAL A 453 11.60 -14.63 27.23
N ARG A 454 11.71 -15.53 26.26
CA ARG A 454 11.42 -15.24 24.84
C ARG A 454 9.99 -14.71 24.64
N GLN A 455 9.00 -15.35 25.28
CA GLN A 455 7.61 -14.93 25.23
C GLN A 455 7.42 -13.53 25.83
N LYS A 456 7.97 -13.29 27.02
CA LYS A 456 7.90 -11.99 27.70
C LYS A 456 8.50 -10.86 26.87
N LEU A 457 9.68 -11.10 26.27
CA LEU A 457 10.32 -10.10 25.41
C LEU A 457 9.49 -9.79 24.16
N LYS A 458 8.88 -10.80 23.52
CA LYS A 458 7.97 -10.58 22.36
C LYS A 458 6.75 -9.71 22.70
N GLU A 459 6.24 -9.82 23.93
CA GLU A 459 5.10 -9.05 24.40
C GLU A 459 5.43 -7.59 24.77
N THR A 460 6.72 -7.31 25.08
CA THR A 460 7.12 -6.03 25.68
C THR A 460 8.05 -5.19 24.82
N LEU A 461 8.84 -5.81 23.94
CA LEU A 461 9.88 -5.12 23.16
C LEU A 461 9.60 -5.21 21.66
N PRO A 462 10.00 -4.15 20.88
CA PRO A 462 9.99 -4.23 19.43
C PRO A 462 10.81 -5.42 18.90
N THR A 463 10.42 -5.97 17.76
CA THR A 463 11.09 -7.14 17.14
C THR A 463 12.60 -6.96 16.96
N ALA A 464 13.05 -5.74 16.64
CA ALA A 464 14.47 -5.42 16.46
C ALA A 464 15.31 -5.54 17.75
N PHE A 465 14.68 -5.56 18.94
CA PHE A 465 15.33 -5.66 20.25
C PHE A 465 15.44 -7.10 20.74
N LEU A 466 14.78 -8.05 20.08
CA LEU A 466 14.74 -9.43 20.53
C LEU A 466 16.09 -10.10 20.32
N PRO A 467 16.65 -10.78 21.37
CA PRO A 467 17.85 -11.57 21.20
C PRO A 467 17.63 -12.69 20.17
N ALA A 468 18.61 -12.87 19.29
CA ALA A 468 18.62 -13.95 18.32
C ALA A 468 18.93 -15.31 18.98
N ASP A 469 19.65 -15.29 20.09
CA ASP A 469 20.02 -16.50 20.83
C ASP A 469 19.96 -16.31 22.36
N TYR A 470 19.67 -17.37 23.10
CA TYR A 470 19.51 -17.39 24.55
C TYR A 470 20.34 -18.50 25.12
N ARG A 471 21.26 -18.16 26.05
CA ARG A 471 22.20 -19.08 26.68
C ARG A 471 22.00 -19.16 28.18
N LEU A 472 21.74 -20.34 28.67
CA LEU A 472 21.74 -20.61 30.10
C LEU A 472 23.18 -20.90 30.59
N LEU A 473 23.60 -20.23 31.64
CA LEU A 473 24.91 -20.35 32.22
C LEU A 473 24.79 -20.69 33.72
N GLU A 474 25.71 -21.44 34.24
CA GLU A 474 25.83 -21.69 35.69
C GLU A 474 26.42 -20.46 36.41
N HIS A 475 27.39 -19.82 35.75
CA HIS A 475 28.08 -18.64 36.29
C HIS A 475 28.33 -17.59 35.17
N MET A 476 28.29 -16.30 35.58
CA MET A 476 28.71 -15.20 34.68
C MET A 476 30.20 -14.94 34.88
N PRO A 477 31.05 -14.94 33.85
CA PRO A 477 32.45 -14.56 33.97
C PRO A 477 32.57 -13.10 34.43
N LEU A 478 33.52 -12.88 35.35
CA LEU A 478 33.83 -11.54 35.87
C LEU A 478 35.24 -11.13 35.43
N ASN A 479 35.42 -9.85 35.11
CA ASN A 479 36.72 -9.25 34.86
C ASN A 479 37.47 -9.00 36.20
N ASN A 480 38.73 -8.53 36.11
CA ASN A 480 39.56 -8.28 37.27
C ASN A 480 38.98 -7.24 38.26
N ASN A 481 37.97 -6.46 37.84
CA ASN A 481 37.32 -5.45 38.68
C ASN A 481 35.99 -5.95 39.27
N GLY A 482 35.67 -7.26 39.12
CA GLY A 482 34.44 -7.87 39.64
C GLY A 482 33.19 -7.56 38.81
N LYS A 483 33.32 -6.93 37.62
CA LYS A 483 32.23 -6.68 36.66
C LYS A 483 32.10 -7.85 35.71
N ILE A 484 30.89 -8.04 35.15
CA ILE A 484 30.63 -9.07 34.13
C ILE A 484 31.53 -8.83 32.91
N ASP A 485 32.23 -9.85 32.46
CA ASP A 485 33.13 -9.83 31.32
C ASP A 485 32.34 -10.26 30.06
N LYS A 486 31.78 -9.26 29.34
CA LYS A 486 31.05 -9.49 28.08
C LYS A 486 31.94 -10.09 26.98
N ALA A 487 33.24 -9.75 26.95
CA ALA A 487 34.18 -10.32 26.00
C ALA A 487 34.40 -11.81 26.23
N ALA A 488 34.53 -12.23 27.50
CA ALA A 488 34.62 -13.64 27.85
C ALA A 488 33.32 -14.40 27.52
N LEU A 489 32.13 -13.79 27.77
CA LEU A 489 30.84 -14.35 27.33
C LEU A 489 30.80 -14.61 25.84
N LEU A 490 31.24 -13.67 25.07
CA LEU A 490 31.24 -13.76 23.58
C LEU A 490 32.33 -14.68 23.05
N ALA A 491 33.49 -14.77 23.71
CA ALA A 491 34.58 -15.69 23.32
C ALA A 491 34.17 -17.16 23.43
N HIS A 492 33.30 -17.48 24.40
CA HIS A 492 32.72 -18.81 24.56
C HIS A 492 31.41 -19.02 23.81
N TYR A 493 30.91 -17.95 23.14
CA TYR A 493 29.74 -18.06 22.30
C TYR A 493 30.10 -18.66 20.95
N GLN A 494 29.80 -19.95 20.81
CA GLN A 494 29.69 -20.55 19.49
C GLN A 494 28.23 -20.47 19.07
N PRO A 495 27.91 -19.94 17.87
CA PRO A 495 26.59 -20.11 17.28
C PRO A 495 26.22 -21.60 17.40
N VAL A 496 24.99 -21.90 17.79
CA VAL A 496 24.60 -23.32 17.92
C VAL A 496 24.80 -23.99 16.57
N SER A 497 25.90 -24.72 16.44
CA SER A 497 25.90 -25.85 15.55
C SER A 497 25.05 -26.91 16.25
N VAL A 498 23.84 -27.06 15.79
CA VAL A 498 22.84 -28.11 16.09
C VAL A 498 23.21 -29.05 17.24
N SER A 499 22.36 -29.04 18.25
CA SER A 499 22.31 -30.13 19.24
C SER A 499 22.26 -31.47 18.49
N VAL A 500 23.18 -32.37 18.80
CA VAL A 500 23.17 -33.76 18.38
C VAL A 500 22.04 -34.49 19.10
N GLY A 501 20.79 -34.12 18.81
CA GLY A 501 19.66 -35.01 18.95
C GLY A 501 19.58 -35.81 17.67
N VAL A 502 19.26 -37.10 17.72
CA VAL A 502 19.06 -37.97 16.56
C VAL A 502 18.16 -37.25 15.56
N ALA A 503 18.76 -36.60 14.55
CA ALA A 503 18.06 -35.81 13.56
C ALA A 503 17.16 -36.76 12.78
N GLN A 504 15.85 -36.58 12.88
CA GLN A 504 14.95 -37.23 11.94
C GLN A 504 15.29 -36.75 10.51
N PRO A 505 15.35 -37.65 9.53
CA PRO A 505 15.72 -37.27 8.18
C PRO A 505 14.71 -36.27 7.62
N LEU A 506 15.19 -35.13 7.16
CA LEU A 506 14.36 -34.08 6.57
C LEU A 506 13.54 -34.63 5.39
N THR A 507 12.29 -34.23 5.27
CA THR A 507 11.45 -34.50 4.10
C THR A 507 12.01 -33.83 2.85
N ALA A 508 11.52 -34.16 1.66
CA ALA A 508 11.96 -33.52 0.42
C ALA A 508 11.76 -31.98 0.48
N ASP A 509 10.62 -31.52 0.96
CA ASP A 509 10.29 -30.10 1.06
C ASP A 509 11.14 -29.39 2.13
N GLN A 510 11.36 -30.04 3.26
CA GLN A 510 12.26 -29.53 4.30
C GLN A 510 13.70 -29.40 3.80
N ARG A 511 14.16 -30.30 2.92
CA ARG A 511 15.49 -30.20 2.30
C ARG A 511 15.63 -28.97 1.42
N VAL A 512 14.60 -28.63 0.63
CA VAL A 512 14.60 -27.42 -0.18
C VAL A 512 14.74 -26.16 0.69
N VAL A 513 13.98 -26.07 1.78
CA VAL A 513 14.10 -24.95 2.72
C VAL A 513 15.46 -24.96 3.41
N ALA A 514 15.96 -26.14 3.82
CA ALA A 514 17.27 -26.31 4.47
C ALA A 514 18.42 -25.86 3.57
N ASP A 515 18.38 -26.17 2.27
CA ASP A 515 19.42 -25.78 1.31
C ASP A 515 19.47 -24.27 1.14
N LEU A 516 18.30 -23.62 1.07
CA LEU A 516 18.21 -22.16 1.02
C LEU A 516 18.68 -21.51 2.34
N TRP A 517 18.29 -22.06 3.49
CA TRP A 517 18.80 -21.58 4.78
C TRP A 517 20.31 -21.74 4.90
N ARG A 518 20.86 -22.88 4.44
CA ARG A 518 22.31 -23.12 4.42
C ARG A 518 23.05 -22.04 3.64
N SER A 519 22.52 -21.69 2.48
CA SER A 519 23.14 -20.69 1.62
C SER A 519 23.03 -19.28 2.19
N LEU A 520 21.85 -18.90 2.74
CA LEU A 520 21.56 -17.54 3.21
C LEU A 520 22.05 -17.27 4.63
N LEU A 521 21.91 -18.26 5.55
CA LEU A 521 22.28 -18.13 6.96
C LEU A 521 23.69 -18.64 7.24
N LYS A 522 24.36 -19.30 6.26
CA LYS A 522 25.68 -19.93 6.38
C LYS A 522 25.75 -20.95 7.53
N VAL A 523 24.69 -21.72 7.72
CA VAL A 523 24.59 -22.81 8.69
C VAL A 523 24.83 -24.14 7.98
N GLU A 524 25.58 -25.08 8.59
CA GLU A 524 25.96 -26.33 7.92
C GLU A 524 24.80 -27.32 7.82
N GLN A 525 24.03 -27.53 8.87
CA GLN A 525 22.96 -28.52 8.93
C GLN A 525 21.75 -28.01 9.71
N PRO A 526 20.85 -27.21 9.06
CA PRO A 526 19.63 -26.76 9.73
C PRO A 526 18.67 -27.94 9.94
N ALA A 527 18.09 -28.04 11.14
CA ALA A 527 17.13 -29.07 11.53
C ALA A 527 15.69 -28.57 11.36
N ALA A 528 14.71 -29.48 11.35
CA ALA A 528 13.29 -29.14 11.17
C ALA A 528 12.74 -28.19 12.25
N ASP A 529 13.23 -28.32 13.48
CA ASP A 529 12.79 -27.51 14.62
C ASP A 529 13.59 -26.20 14.77
N ASP A 530 14.59 -25.97 13.93
CA ASP A 530 15.37 -24.73 13.95
C ASP A 530 14.52 -23.53 13.54
N ASP A 531 14.66 -22.45 14.31
CA ASP A 531 13.97 -21.19 14.07
C ASP A 531 14.87 -20.25 13.23
N PHE A 532 14.34 -19.71 12.14
CA PHE A 532 15.05 -18.85 11.19
C PHE A 532 15.77 -17.68 11.86
N PHE A 533 15.09 -17.00 12.78
CA PHE A 533 15.64 -15.83 13.46
C PHE A 533 16.70 -16.24 14.49
N SER A 534 16.53 -17.38 15.13
CA SER A 534 17.53 -17.95 16.07
C SER A 534 18.84 -18.32 15.36
N LEU A 535 18.78 -18.75 14.10
CA LEU A 535 19.96 -19.05 13.27
C LEU A 535 20.60 -17.81 12.64
N GLY A 536 20.13 -16.61 12.97
CA GLY A 536 20.67 -15.34 12.47
C GLY A 536 19.89 -14.73 11.33
N GLY A 537 18.76 -15.30 10.98
CA GLY A 537 17.82 -14.72 10.02
C GLY A 537 17.29 -13.36 10.48
N HIS A 538 17.07 -12.46 9.57
CA HIS A 538 16.50 -11.13 9.81
C HIS A 538 15.63 -10.70 8.63
N SER A 539 14.93 -9.57 8.76
CA SER A 539 13.94 -9.12 7.78
C SER A 539 14.45 -9.07 6.32
N LEU A 540 15.69 -8.65 6.11
CA LEU A 540 16.29 -8.62 4.78
C LEU A 540 16.56 -10.04 4.24
N LEU A 541 17.12 -10.93 5.09
CA LEU A 541 17.31 -12.34 4.70
C LEU A 541 15.96 -13.06 4.55
N ALA A 542 14.94 -12.68 5.34
CA ALA A 542 13.58 -13.18 5.20
C ALA A 542 12.99 -12.82 3.83
N ALA A 543 13.17 -11.58 3.37
CA ALA A 543 12.70 -11.17 2.04
C ALA A 543 13.40 -11.96 0.91
N LYS A 544 14.72 -12.13 0.99
CA LYS A 544 15.50 -12.95 0.05
C LYS A 544 15.08 -14.42 0.08
N LEU A 545 14.86 -14.96 1.27
CA LEU A 545 14.40 -16.34 1.43
C LEU A 545 13.03 -16.54 0.81
N MET A 546 12.08 -15.62 1.07
CA MET A 546 10.72 -15.75 0.54
C MET A 546 10.71 -15.71 -0.98
N ALA A 547 11.47 -14.82 -1.61
CA ALA A 547 11.61 -14.78 -3.06
C ALA A 547 12.15 -16.12 -3.63
N ALA A 548 13.20 -16.67 -3.03
CA ALA A 548 13.76 -17.96 -3.45
C ALA A 548 12.81 -19.15 -3.19
N LEU A 549 12.03 -19.10 -2.10
CA LEU A 549 11.03 -20.14 -1.78
C LEU A 549 9.81 -20.07 -2.70
N ALA A 550 9.40 -18.86 -3.11
CA ALA A 550 8.34 -18.67 -4.10
C ALA A 550 8.67 -19.40 -5.41
N GLU A 551 9.93 -19.26 -5.87
CA GLU A 551 10.44 -19.93 -7.06
C GLU A 551 10.55 -21.46 -6.84
N ALA A 552 11.14 -21.89 -5.71
CA ALA A 552 11.41 -23.31 -5.44
C ALA A 552 10.13 -24.15 -5.23
N PHE A 553 9.10 -23.59 -4.60
CA PHE A 553 7.82 -24.25 -4.35
C PHE A 553 6.74 -23.93 -5.39
N ALA A 554 6.99 -22.99 -6.29
CA ALA A 554 6.02 -22.45 -7.25
C ALA A 554 4.71 -21.98 -6.57
N VAL A 555 4.83 -21.25 -5.45
CA VAL A 555 3.69 -20.73 -4.65
C VAL A 555 3.93 -19.26 -4.32
N GLU A 556 2.86 -18.49 -4.12
CA GLU A 556 2.99 -17.14 -3.58
C GLU A 556 3.47 -17.19 -2.13
N THR A 557 4.46 -16.38 -1.82
CA THR A 557 5.03 -16.22 -0.48
C THR A 557 5.08 -14.75 -0.09
N SER A 558 5.00 -14.47 1.20
CA SER A 558 5.19 -13.13 1.75
C SER A 558 6.21 -13.15 2.89
N VAL A 559 6.81 -12.01 3.19
CA VAL A 559 7.72 -11.89 4.34
C VAL A 559 6.99 -12.21 5.66
N HIS A 560 5.67 -12.07 5.69
CA HIS A 560 4.85 -12.44 6.85
C HIS A 560 4.90 -13.94 7.16
N ASP A 561 5.04 -14.79 6.14
CA ASP A 561 5.06 -16.25 6.30
C ASP A 561 6.18 -16.75 7.23
N ILE A 562 7.38 -16.14 7.16
CA ILE A 562 8.49 -16.55 8.04
C ILE A 562 8.27 -16.08 9.48
N TYR A 563 7.48 -15.03 9.70
CA TYR A 563 7.10 -14.61 11.05
C TYR A 563 6.01 -15.50 11.65
N GLU A 564 5.10 -16.00 10.80
CA GLU A 564 4.03 -16.91 11.20
C GLU A 564 4.57 -18.35 11.39
N TYR A 565 5.46 -18.79 10.50
CA TYR A 565 6.07 -20.12 10.51
C TYR A 565 7.60 -20.04 10.65
N PRO A 566 8.15 -19.63 11.78
CA PRO A 566 9.56 -19.31 11.90
C PRO A 566 10.48 -20.53 11.91
N THR A 567 9.97 -21.76 12.12
CA THR A 567 10.79 -22.96 12.07
C THR A 567 10.85 -23.55 10.67
N LEU A 568 12.00 -24.19 10.35
CA LEU A 568 12.22 -24.83 9.06
C LEU A 568 11.10 -25.82 8.70
N GLY A 569 10.72 -26.66 9.65
CA GLY A 569 9.67 -27.66 9.46
C GLY A 569 8.29 -27.07 9.26
N ALA A 570 7.91 -26.06 10.07
CA ALA A 570 6.63 -25.38 9.95
C ALA A 570 6.52 -24.62 8.63
N LEU A 571 7.58 -23.89 8.23
CA LEU A 571 7.63 -23.17 6.98
C LEU A 571 7.53 -24.12 5.77
N ALA A 572 8.34 -25.16 5.74
CA ALA A 572 8.29 -26.17 4.68
C ALA A 572 6.90 -26.83 4.59
N GLN A 573 6.28 -27.14 5.73
CA GLN A 573 4.93 -27.71 5.80
C GLN A 573 3.88 -26.72 5.27
N ALA A 574 3.96 -25.45 5.64
CA ALA A 574 3.04 -24.42 5.17
C ALA A 574 3.12 -24.23 3.64
N LEU A 575 4.34 -24.17 3.10
CA LEU A 575 4.59 -24.03 1.66
C LEU A 575 4.19 -25.30 0.89
N ALA A 576 4.54 -26.49 1.41
CA ALA A 576 4.11 -27.76 0.83
C ALA A 576 2.58 -27.89 0.84
N GLN A 577 1.91 -27.48 1.92
CA GLN A 577 0.45 -27.44 1.98
C GLN A 577 -0.14 -26.45 0.97
N ARG A 578 0.50 -25.31 0.71
CA ARG A 578 0.07 -24.38 -0.36
C ARG A 578 0.27 -25.01 -1.74
N ARG A 579 1.41 -25.62 -2.00
CA ARG A 579 1.68 -26.34 -3.24
C ARG A 579 0.72 -27.51 -3.42
N ASP A 580 0.56 -28.36 -2.41
CA ASP A 580 -0.26 -29.57 -2.45
C ASP A 580 -1.77 -29.25 -2.32
N ARG A 581 -2.12 -28.08 -1.75
CA ARG A 581 -3.46 -27.51 -1.77
C ARG A 581 -3.86 -26.96 -3.13
N GLN A 582 -2.94 -26.81 -4.08
CA GLN A 582 -3.35 -26.46 -5.45
C GLN A 582 -4.44 -27.42 -6.01
N PRO A 583 -4.50 -28.72 -5.77
CA PRO A 583 -5.66 -29.56 -6.09
C PRO A 583 -6.85 -29.44 -5.12
N THR A 584 -6.62 -29.20 -3.82
CA THR A 584 -7.68 -29.02 -2.80
C THR A 584 -8.12 -27.56 -2.63
N GLN A 585 -7.28 -26.60 -2.97
CA GLN A 585 -7.63 -25.19 -3.11
C GLN A 585 -8.65 -25.00 -4.24
N ARG A 586 -8.61 -25.84 -5.27
CA ARG A 586 -9.63 -25.93 -6.36
C ARG A 586 -11.05 -26.15 -5.83
N GLN A 587 -11.24 -26.97 -4.80
CA GLN A 587 -12.54 -27.12 -4.10
C GLN A 587 -12.77 -26.00 -3.08
N GLY A 588 -11.72 -25.49 -2.46
CA GLY A 588 -11.76 -24.38 -1.49
C GLY A 588 -12.12 -23.03 -2.11
N GLU A 589 -11.58 -22.71 -3.29
CA GLU A 589 -11.90 -21.44 -3.98
C GLU A 589 -13.32 -21.42 -4.52
N ALA A 590 -13.77 -22.52 -5.13
CA ALA A 590 -15.17 -22.65 -5.55
C ALA A 590 -16.12 -22.56 -4.35
N ARG A 591 -15.78 -23.21 -3.23
CA ARG A 591 -16.54 -23.13 -1.99
C ARG A 591 -16.55 -21.73 -1.38
N ALA A 592 -15.43 -21.05 -1.39
CA ALA A 592 -15.34 -19.66 -0.91
C ALA A 592 -16.24 -18.70 -1.71
N LEU A 593 -16.35 -18.90 -3.03
CA LEU A 593 -17.31 -18.14 -3.84
C LEU A 593 -18.76 -18.51 -3.51
N GLN A 594 -19.04 -19.80 -3.28
CA GLN A 594 -20.37 -20.28 -2.89
C GLN A 594 -20.76 -19.78 -1.49
N ASP A 595 -19.83 -19.75 -0.54
CA ASP A 595 -20.04 -19.23 0.81
C ASP A 595 -20.38 -17.73 0.79
N ASP A 596 -19.93 -17.00 -0.24
CA ASP A 596 -20.28 -15.60 -0.47
C ASP A 596 -21.63 -15.41 -1.18
N VAL A 597 -22.31 -16.49 -1.60
CA VAL A 597 -23.65 -16.43 -2.20
C VAL A 597 -24.71 -16.54 -1.10
N TYR A 598 -25.00 -15.43 -0.45
CA TYR A 598 -26.06 -15.36 0.58
C TYR A 598 -26.75 -13.99 0.58
N LEU A 599 -27.95 -13.95 1.10
CA LEU A 599 -28.68 -12.73 1.44
C LEU A 599 -28.70 -12.55 2.96
N PRO A 600 -28.67 -11.29 3.46
CA PRO A 600 -28.79 -11.02 4.90
C PRO A 600 -30.05 -11.68 5.48
N SER A 601 -29.92 -12.30 6.65
CA SER A 601 -31.03 -13.04 7.30
C SER A 601 -32.19 -12.17 7.74
N ASP A 602 -31.95 -10.86 7.89
CA ASP A 602 -32.96 -9.83 8.24
C ASP A 602 -33.70 -9.27 7.02
N LEU A 603 -33.30 -9.66 5.81
CA LEU A 603 -33.91 -9.17 4.57
C LEU A 603 -35.24 -9.85 4.34
N VAL A 604 -36.30 -9.06 4.24
CA VAL A 604 -37.68 -9.50 3.87
C VAL A 604 -38.04 -8.81 2.57
N ILE A 605 -38.37 -9.61 1.54
CA ILE A 605 -38.79 -9.12 0.24
C ILE A 605 -40.32 -9.35 0.11
N ASP A 606 -41.07 -8.27 -0.01
CA ASP A 606 -42.50 -8.37 -0.38
C ASP A 606 -42.58 -8.53 -1.92
N PRO A 607 -43.09 -9.65 -2.46
CA PRO A 607 -43.14 -9.87 -3.91
C PRO A 607 -44.14 -8.96 -4.63
N THR A 608 -44.93 -8.16 -3.88
CA THR A 608 -45.93 -7.26 -4.48
C THR A 608 -45.27 -5.98 -4.99
N PHE A 609 -45.51 -5.63 -6.25
CA PHE A 609 -45.09 -4.38 -6.87
C PHE A 609 -46.13 -3.91 -7.91
N ASP A 610 -46.10 -2.60 -8.22
CA ASP A 610 -46.96 -2.05 -9.28
C ASP A 610 -46.23 -2.17 -10.64
N PRO A 611 -46.80 -2.88 -11.64
CA PRO A 611 -46.18 -2.96 -12.98
C PRO A 611 -45.86 -1.61 -13.65
N ARG A 612 -46.56 -0.54 -13.25
CA ARG A 612 -46.25 0.82 -13.71
C ARG A 612 -44.86 1.32 -13.27
N GLN A 613 -44.31 0.77 -12.18
CA GLN A 613 -42.91 1.04 -11.78
C GLN A 613 -41.90 0.65 -12.88
N ILE A 614 -42.27 -0.26 -13.77
CA ILE A 614 -41.46 -0.70 -14.90
C ILE A 614 -41.81 0.06 -16.16
N SER A 615 -43.12 0.06 -16.53
CA SER A 615 -43.57 0.60 -17.82
C SER A 615 -43.58 2.12 -17.89
N ALA A 616 -43.82 2.79 -16.75
CA ALA A 616 -43.86 4.26 -16.64
C ALA A 616 -43.32 4.75 -15.28
N PRO A 617 -42.02 4.50 -14.99
CA PRO A 617 -41.41 4.91 -13.72
C PRO A 617 -41.39 6.43 -13.61
N ARG A 618 -41.70 6.97 -12.40
CA ARG A 618 -41.59 8.38 -12.08
C ARG A 618 -40.21 8.76 -11.59
N ALA A 619 -39.56 7.86 -10.85
CA ALA A 619 -38.24 8.06 -10.27
C ALA A 619 -37.38 6.80 -10.42
N ILE A 620 -36.19 6.96 -10.93
CA ILE A 620 -35.23 5.89 -11.22
C ILE A 620 -33.96 6.13 -10.42
N LEU A 621 -33.47 5.13 -9.68
CA LEU A 621 -32.14 5.13 -9.11
C LEU A 621 -31.16 4.50 -10.09
N LEU A 622 -30.12 5.24 -10.46
CA LEU A 622 -29.03 4.76 -11.29
C LEU A 622 -27.71 4.77 -10.50
N THR A 623 -27.11 3.61 -10.29
CA THR A 623 -25.76 3.51 -9.78
C THR A 623 -24.76 3.39 -10.93
N GLY A 624 -23.53 3.90 -10.76
CA GLY A 624 -22.51 3.83 -11.79
C GLY A 624 -22.67 4.84 -12.94
N ALA A 625 -23.46 5.90 -12.77
CA ALA A 625 -23.67 6.96 -13.76
C ALA A 625 -22.38 7.65 -14.24
N THR A 626 -21.30 7.58 -13.47
CA THR A 626 -19.97 8.09 -13.80
C THR A 626 -19.07 7.08 -14.55
N GLY A 627 -19.57 5.89 -14.86
CA GLY A 627 -18.91 4.90 -15.71
C GLY A 627 -19.28 5.07 -17.19
N PHE A 628 -18.54 4.41 -18.08
CA PHE A 628 -18.77 4.48 -19.53
C PHE A 628 -20.18 4.05 -19.93
N ILE A 629 -20.61 2.88 -19.49
CA ILE A 629 -21.95 2.34 -19.80
C ILE A 629 -23.01 3.14 -19.05
N GLY A 630 -22.81 3.42 -17.75
CA GLY A 630 -23.80 4.15 -16.96
C GLY A 630 -24.09 5.56 -17.43
N ALA A 631 -23.10 6.30 -17.96
CA ALA A 631 -23.29 7.64 -18.50
C ALA A 631 -24.13 7.61 -19.79
N HIS A 632 -23.91 6.64 -20.69
CA HIS A 632 -24.73 6.47 -21.90
C HIS A 632 -26.15 5.98 -21.55
N LEU A 633 -26.28 5.07 -20.57
CA LEU A 633 -27.58 4.62 -20.07
C LEU A 633 -28.39 5.76 -19.44
N LEU A 634 -27.74 6.64 -18.66
CA LEU A 634 -28.37 7.86 -18.15
C LEU A 634 -28.97 8.70 -19.27
N ALA A 635 -28.22 8.92 -20.36
CA ALA A 635 -28.67 9.69 -21.48
C ALA A 635 -29.86 9.01 -22.23
N ASP A 636 -29.85 7.69 -22.38
CA ASP A 636 -30.92 6.94 -23.01
C ASP A 636 -32.18 6.91 -22.14
N LEU A 637 -32.06 6.75 -20.81
CA LEU A 637 -33.20 6.84 -19.91
C LEU A 637 -33.84 8.24 -19.92
N LEU A 638 -33.03 9.31 -19.91
CA LEU A 638 -33.54 10.68 -20.02
C LEU A 638 -34.22 10.98 -21.35
N ARG A 639 -33.85 10.31 -22.44
CA ARG A 639 -34.49 10.45 -23.78
C ARG A 639 -35.78 9.64 -23.91
N THR A 640 -35.84 8.50 -23.26
CA THR A 640 -36.91 7.51 -23.52
C THR A 640 -37.94 7.43 -22.38
N THR A 641 -37.74 8.15 -21.29
CA THR A 641 -38.68 8.24 -20.14
C THR A 641 -38.84 9.70 -19.72
N ASP A 642 -39.93 9.96 -18.97
CA ASP A 642 -40.15 11.23 -18.24
C ASP A 642 -39.72 11.17 -16.79
N ALA A 643 -39.01 10.11 -16.39
CA ALA A 643 -38.62 9.87 -15.00
C ALA A 643 -37.58 10.88 -14.49
N GLU A 644 -37.63 11.19 -13.21
CA GLU A 644 -36.54 11.83 -12.45
C GLU A 644 -35.43 10.80 -12.21
N LEU A 645 -34.17 11.17 -12.53
CA LEU A 645 -33.00 10.26 -12.46
C LEU A 645 -32.15 10.58 -11.22
N TYR A 646 -32.18 9.71 -10.22
CA TYR A 646 -31.37 9.80 -9.02
C TYR A 646 -30.06 9.04 -9.25
N CYS A 647 -28.96 9.78 -9.40
CA CYS A 647 -27.65 9.20 -9.66
C CYS A 647 -26.88 9.08 -8.34
N LEU A 648 -26.66 7.84 -7.89
CA LEU A 648 -25.78 7.57 -6.73
C LEU A 648 -24.33 7.71 -7.16
N VAL A 649 -23.65 8.72 -6.66
CA VAL A 649 -22.28 9.09 -7.02
C VAL A 649 -21.44 9.20 -5.77
N ARG A 650 -20.32 8.49 -5.72
CA ARG A 650 -19.38 8.57 -4.58
C ARG A 650 -18.86 9.99 -4.41
N ASP A 651 -18.76 10.44 -3.17
CA ASP A 651 -17.95 11.62 -2.85
C ASP A 651 -16.49 11.32 -3.19
N GLY A 652 -15.92 12.09 -4.08
CA GLY A 652 -14.55 11.90 -4.55
C GLY A 652 -13.67 13.06 -4.15
N ALA A 653 -12.42 12.78 -3.77
CA ALA A 653 -11.46 13.78 -3.33
C ALA A 653 -11.09 14.87 -4.36
N LYS A 654 -11.37 14.66 -5.65
CA LYS A 654 -10.95 15.58 -6.74
C LYS A 654 -12.04 16.51 -7.26
N LEU A 655 -13.29 16.08 -7.29
CA LEU A 655 -14.42 16.83 -7.84
C LEU A 655 -15.71 16.51 -7.07
N PRO A 656 -16.56 17.52 -6.75
CA PRO A 656 -17.90 17.29 -6.22
C PRO A 656 -18.71 16.34 -7.12
N PRO A 657 -19.63 15.53 -6.58
CA PRO A 657 -20.35 14.50 -7.32
C PRO A 657 -21.04 15.01 -8.59
N ARG A 658 -21.64 16.21 -8.56
CA ARG A 658 -22.26 16.82 -9.75
C ARG A 658 -21.21 17.16 -10.83
N GLN A 659 -20.13 17.83 -10.46
CA GLN A 659 -19.06 18.19 -11.41
C GLN A 659 -18.39 16.94 -11.98
N ARG A 660 -18.27 15.89 -11.19
CA ARG A 660 -17.75 14.61 -11.64
C ARG A 660 -18.63 13.97 -12.70
N LEU A 661 -19.96 14.02 -12.55
CA LEU A 661 -20.89 13.54 -13.58
C LEU A 661 -20.79 14.40 -14.83
N GLU A 662 -20.76 15.73 -14.70
CA GLU A 662 -20.64 16.66 -15.83
C GLU A 662 -19.34 16.44 -16.61
N ALA A 663 -18.20 16.26 -15.93
CA ALA A 663 -16.92 15.95 -16.56
C ALA A 663 -16.98 14.62 -17.34
N VAL A 664 -17.67 13.61 -16.82
CA VAL A 664 -17.88 12.33 -17.51
C VAL A 664 -18.76 12.47 -18.74
N LEU A 665 -19.85 13.21 -18.66
CA LEU A 665 -20.73 13.50 -19.82
C LEU A 665 -19.94 14.22 -20.91
N GLN A 666 -19.12 15.21 -20.53
CA GLN A 666 -18.25 15.92 -21.46
C GLN A 666 -17.20 14.99 -22.08
N ARG A 667 -16.52 14.18 -21.28
CA ARG A 667 -15.51 13.20 -21.72
C ARG A 667 -16.07 12.26 -22.77
N TYR A 668 -17.28 11.75 -22.56
CA TYR A 668 -17.94 10.82 -23.47
C TYR A 668 -18.77 11.52 -24.55
N ARG A 669 -18.67 12.84 -24.66
CA ARG A 669 -19.39 13.67 -25.66
C ARG A 669 -20.90 13.46 -25.64
N ILE A 670 -21.46 13.30 -24.45
CA ILE A 670 -22.91 13.14 -24.23
C ILE A 670 -23.52 14.52 -24.03
N ALA A 671 -24.30 14.98 -25.00
CA ALA A 671 -25.02 16.25 -24.92
C ALA A 671 -26.43 16.01 -24.37
N LEU A 672 -26.79 16.74 -23.33
CA LEU A 672 -28.12 16.78 -22.74
C LEU A 672 -28.69 18.19 -22.88
N ASN A 673 -30.01 18.32 -23.11
CA ASN A 673 -30.68 19.60 -23.11
C ASN A 673 -31.05 20.06 -21.68
N ALA A 674 -31.46 21.28 -21.51
CA ALA A 674 -31.78 21.89 -20.22
C ALA A 674 -32.88 21.12 -19.46
N SER A 675 -33.91 20.62 -20.15
CA SER A 675 -34.98 19.82 -19.53
C SER A 675 -34.45 18.48 -19.02
N GLN A 676 -33.53 17.83 -19.74
CA GLN A 676 -32.89 16.58 -19.32
C GLN A 676 -31.95 16.81 -18.11
N HIS A 677 -31.18 17.90 -18.11
CA HIS A 677 -30.34 18.27 -16.98
C HIS A 677 -31.15 18.54 -15.69
N ALA A 678 -32.32 19.14 -15.83
CA ALA A 678 -33.19 19.45 -14.68
C ALA A 678 -33.72 18.17 -13.97
N ARG A 679 -33.81 17.04 -14.68
CA ARG A 679 -34.30 15.76 -14.15
C ARG A 679 -33.17 14.92 -13.52
N ILE A 680 -31.93 15.43 -13.40
CA ILE A 680 -30.83 14.70 -12.79
C ILE A 680 -30.64 15.15 -11.33
N HIS A 681 -30.86 14.25 -10.41
CA HIS A 681 -30.66 14.42 -8.99
C HIS A 681 -29.41 13.63 -8.54
N ILE A 682 -28.43 14.34 -8.00
CA ILE A 682 -27.23 13.71 -7.47
C ILE A 682 -27.50 13.26 -6.04
N VAL A 683 -27.28 12.00 -5.77
CA VAL A 683 -27.27 11.41 -4.43
C VAL A 683 -25.82 11.12 -4.05
N PRO A 684 -25.18 11.97 -3.22
CA PRO A 684 -23.84 11.70 -2.73
C PRO A 684 -23.87 10.44 -1.83
N GLY A 685 -23.10 9.41 -2.19
CA GLY A 685 -23.11 8.18 -1.40
C GLY A 685 -22.29 7.06 -2.04
N ASN A 686 -22.06 5.99 -1.26
CA ASN A 686 -21.27 4.85 -1.68
C ASN A 686 -22.11 3.57 -1.65
N VAL A 687 -22.25 2.91 -2.78
CA VAL A 687 -23.04 1.68 -2.94
C VAL A 687 -22.55 0.53 -2.04
N ALA A 688 -21.27 0.50 -1.68
CA ALA A 688 -20.66 -0.54 -0.86
C ALA A 688 -20.86 -0.34 0.65
N GLU A 689 -21.38 0.81 1.06
CA GLU A 689 -21.58 1.16 2.47
C GLU A 689 -23.03 0.99 2.89
N HIS A 690 -23.23 0.72 4.18
CA HIS A 690 -24.56 0.59 4.77
C HIS A 690 -25.38 1.85 4.50
N ASP A 691 -26.65 1.67 4.09
CA ASP A 691 -27.56 2.74 3.70
C ASP A 691 -26.96 3.74 2.68
N PHE A 692 -25.97 3.31 1.87
CA PHE A 692 -25.20 4.14 0.91
C PHE A 692 -24.44 5.30 1.55
N SER A 693 -24.10 5.24 2.83
CA SER A 693 -23.58 6.34 3.65
C SER A 693 -24.54 7.53 3.78
N LEU A 694 -25.83 7.33 3.56
CA LEU A 694 -26.86 8.35 3.73
C LEU A 694 -27.35 8.40 5.20
N THR A 695 -27.87 9.57 5.58
CA THR A 695 -28.58 9.60 6.87
C THR A 695 -29.85 8.73 6.81
N PRO A 696 -30.31 8.13 7.94
CA PRO A 696 -31.50 7.29 7.94
C PRO A 696 -32.76 7.99 7.40
N ALA A 697 -32.87 9.31 7.55
CA ALA A 697 -33.98 10.11 7.01
C ALA A 697 -33.89 10.22 5.47
N ALA A 698 -32.69 10.50 4.93
CA ALA A 698 -32.45 10.60 3.49
C ALA A 698 -32.63 9.24 2.80
N TYR A 699 -32.12 8.15 3.40
CA TYR A 699 -32.29 6.80 2.88
C TYR A 699 -33.76 6.38 2.80
N ARG A 700 -34.54 6.61 3.89
CA ARG A 700 -35.98 6.35 3.90
C ARG A 700 -36.78 7.19 2.89
N ALA A 701 -36.42 8.49 2.72
CA ALA A 701 -37.05 9.33 1.72
C ALA A 701 -36.78 8.80 0.30
N LEU A 702 -35.51 8.57 -0.02
CA LEU A 702 -35.11 8.02 -1.32
C LEU A 702 -35.79 6.68 -1.59
N SER A 703 -35.84 5.79 -0.59
CA SER A 703 -36.45 4.47 -0.71
C SER A 703 -37.97 4.51 -0.99
N ARG A 704 -38.70 5.54 -0.52
CA ARG A 704 -40.13 5.73 -0.84
C ARG A 704 -40.36 6.30 -2.23
N ASP A 705 -39.47 7.17 -2.68
CA ASP A 705 -39.64 7.93 -3.92
C ASP A 705 -39.23 7.10 -5.16
N ILE A 706 -38.20 6.25 -5.06
CA ILE A 706 -37.70 5.44 -6.18
C ILE A 706 -38.70 4.35 -6.60
N ASP A 707 -38.99 4.29 -7.89
CA ASP A 707 -39.83 3.25 -8.51
C ASP A 707 -39.00 2.08 -9.07
N LEU A 708 -37.84 2.36 -9.66
CA LEU A 708 -37.05 1.42 -10.45
C LEU A 708 -35.55 1.62 -10.20
N ILE A 709 -34.77 0.55 -10.17
CA ILE A 709 -33.33 0.59 -9.91
C ILE A 709 -32.55 0.03 -11.11
N TYR A 710 -31.54 0.78 -11.59
CA TYR A 710 -30.51 0.27 -12.49
C TYR A 710 -29.17 0.20 -11.75
N HIS A 711 -28.66 -1.01 -11.58
CA HIS A 711 -27.36 -1.23 -10.94
C HIS A 711 -26.28 -1.48 -11.97
N SER A 712 -25.60 -0.40 -12.38
CA SER A 712 -24.46 -0.40 -13.30
C SER A 712 -23.12 -0.16 -12.60
N ALA A 713 -23.13 0.16 -11.30
CA ALA A 713 -21.89 0.32 -10.55
C ALA A 713 -21.16 -1.01 -10.40
N SER A 714 -19.89 -1.04 -10.78
CA SER A 714 -19.01 -2.19 -10.63
C SER A 714 -17.56 -1.71 -10.66
N ALA A 715 -16.73 -2.22 -9.76
CA ALA A 715 -15.30 -2.13 -9.92
C ALA A 715 -14.87 -3.08 -11.05
N VAL A 716 -14.18 -2.56 -12.05
CA VAL A 716 -13.62 -3.32 -13.16
C VAL A 716 -12.11 -3.22 -13.09
N ASN A 717 -11.47 -4.32 -12.73
CA ASN A 717 -10.02 -4.45 -12.71
C ASN A 717 -9.64 -5.88 -13.11
N PHE A 718 -8.74 -6.01 -14.06
CA PHE A 718 -8.37 -7.31 -14.64
C PHE A 718 -7.22 -8.00 -13.88
N ILE A 719 -6.55 -7.29 -12.94
CA ILE A 719 -5.37 -7.79 -12.24
C ILE A 719 -5.68 -8.07 -10.76
N GLN A 720 -6.53 -7.24 -10.14
CA GLN A 720 -6.80 -7.33 -8.71
C GLN A 720 -7.53 -8.63 -8.31
N PRO A 721 -7.18 -9.23 -7.15
CA PRO A 721 -7.79 -10.46 -6.67
C PRO A 721 -9.27 -10.27 -6.28
N TYR A 722 -9.99 -11.39 -6.15
CA TYR A 722 -11.42 -11.41 -5.77
C TYR A 722 -11.71 -10.65 -4.47
N ALA A 723 -10.84 -10.78 -3.46
CA ALA A 723 -11.00 -10.11 -2.16
C ALA A 723 -11.13 -8.58 -2.30
N TYR A 724 -10.36 -7.98 -3.23
CA TYR A 724 -10.45 -6.56 -3.54
C TYR A 724 -11.79 -6.18 -4.19
N MET A 725 -12.30 -7.04 -5.10
CA MET A 725 -13.55 -6.79 -5.81
C MET A 725 -14.79 -7.00 -4.93
N LYS A 726 -14.68 -7.82 -3.89
CA LYS A 726 -15.81 -8.28 -3.05
C LYS A 726 -16.55 -7.11 -2.41
N ARG A 727 -15.83 -6.10 -1.89
CA ARG A 727 -16.45 -4.95 -1.23
C ARG A 727 -17.35 -4.17 -2.20
N ASP A 728 -16.82 -3.74 -3.32
CA ASP A 728 -17.53 -2.85 -4.23
C ASP A 728 -18.59 -3.58 -5.05
N ASN A 729 -18.32 -4.81 -5.48
CA ASN A 729 -19.20 -5.57 -6.35
C ASN A 729 -20.22 -6.40 -5.54
N VAL A 730 -19.74 -7.26 -4.65
CA VAL A 730 -20.60 -8.23 -3.95
C VAL A 730 -21.37 -7.56 -2.81
N GLN A 731 -20.68 -6.84 -1.91
CA GLN A 731 -21.34 -6.13 -0.82
C GLN A 731 -22.23 -5.00 -1.37
N GLY A 732 -21.75 -4.27 -2.39
CA GLY A 732 -22.54 -3.24 -3.05
C GLY A 732 -23.87 -3.76 -3.60
N LEU A 733 -23.88 -4.94 -4.19
CA LEU A 733 -25.15 -5.56 -4.66
C LEU A 733 -26.08 -5.93 -3.48
N ARG A 734 -25.54 -6.42 -2.36
CA ARG A 734 -26.38 -6.71 -1.18
C ARG A 734 -27.07 -5.47 -0.65
N GLU A 735 -26.36 -4.32 -0.59
CA GLU A 735 -26.96 -3.06 -0.18
C GLU A 735 -28.02 -2.57 -1.18
N ILE A 736 -27.82 -2.77 -2.49
CA ILE A 736 -28.83 -2.47 -3.51
C ILE A 736 -30.08 -3.37 -3.35
N ILE A 737 -29.92 -4.65 -3.07
CA ILE A 737 -31.05 -5.56 -2.82
C ILE A 737 -31.78 -5.17 -1.53
N ARG A 738 -31.05 -4.80 -0.47
CA ARG A 738 -31.65 -4.26 0.75
C ARG A 738 -32.48 -3.00 0.48
N PHE A 739 -31.93 -2.06 -0.31
CA PHE A 739 -32.64 -0.87 -0.74
C PHE A 739 -33.86 -1.20 -1.62
N ALA A 740 -33.75 -2.18 -2.50
CA ALA A 740 -34.84 -2.63 -3.37
C ALA A 740 -36.03 -3.17 -2.55
N ALA A 741 -35.79 -3.83 -1.45
CA ALA A 741 -36.81 -4.37 -0.55
C ALA A 741 -37.34 -3.34 0.49
N HIS A 742 -36.59 -2.25 0.75
CA HIS A 742 -36.93 -1.31 1.82
C HIS A 742 -38.16 -0.44 1.47
N SER A 743 -39.04 -0.19 2.45
CA SER A 743 -40.29 0.61 2.35
C SER A 743 -41.33 0.02 1.38
N ARG A 744 -40.98 -0.30 0.16
CA ARG A 744 -41.77 -1.03 -0.84
C ARG A 744 -40.81 -1.71 -1.83
N THR A 745 -41.25 -2.80 -2.43
CA THR A 745 -40.40 -3.52 -3.39
C THR A 745 -40.23 -2.74 -4.70
N LYS A 746 -39.02 -2.66 -5.16
CA LYS A 746 -38.62 -1.97 -6.39
C LYS A 746 -37.97 -2.96 -7.35
N PRO A 747 -38.42 -3.03 -8.62
CA PRO A 747 -37.73 -3.81 -9.64
C PRO A 747 -36.27 -3.40 -9.79
N LEU A 748 -35.40 -4.42 -9.97
CA LEU A 748 -33.96 -4.25 -10.13
C LEU A 748 -33.51 -4.69 -11.52
N MET A 749 -32.83 -3.78 -12.23
CA MET A 749 -32.12 -4.03 -13.49
C MET A 749 -30.64 -4.20 -13.21
N LEU A 750 -30.17 -5.44 -13.18
CA LEU A 750 -28.76 -5.76 -12.89
C LEU A 750 -27.93 -5.80 -14.17
N LEU A 751 -26.88 -5.00 -14.25
CA LEU A 751 -25.88 -5.07 -15.33
C LEU A 751 -24.76 -6.02 -14.93
N SER A 752 -24.79 -7.22 -15.49
CA SER A 752 -23.80 -8.29 -15.35
C SER A 752 -22.88 -8.32 -16.58
N THR A 753 -22.19 -9.41 -16.83
CA THR A 753 -21.28 -9.58 -17.97
C THR A 753 -21.38 -11.01 -18.54
N ILE A 754 -21.12 -11.19 -19.83
CA ILE A 754 -20.95 -12.53 -20.43
C ILE A 754 -19.74 -13.27 -19.84
N SER A 755 -18.81 -12.54 -19.20
CA SER A 755 -17.63 -13.17 -18.56
C SER A 755 -18.00 -14.08 -17.38
N VAL A 756 -19.25 -14.09 -16.88
CA VAL A 756 -19.73 -15.10 -15.90
C VAL A 756 -19.67 -16.52 -16.43
N TYR A 757 -19.57 -16.70 -17.73
CA TYR A 757 -19.35 -18.01 -18.36
C TYR A 757 -17.86 -18.41 -18.34
N SER A 758 -16.94 -17.47 -18.17
CA SER A 758 -15.49 -17.70 -18.17
C SER A 758 -15.06 -18.58 -19.37
N TRP A 759 -14.01 -19.33 -19.23
CA TRP A 759 -13.56 -20.37 -20.16
C TRP A 759 -14.17 -21.77 -19.82
N GLY A 760 -15.40 -21.76 -19.30
CA GLY A 760 -16.12 -22.98 -18.88
C GLY A 760 -16.46 -23.96 -20.02
N HIS A 761 -16.31 -23.56 -21.30
CA HIS A 761 -16.41 -24.48 -22.46
C HIS A 761 -15.44 -25.66 -22.36
N LEU A 762 -14.26 -25.44 -21.72
CA LEU A 762 -13.28 -26.49 -21.48
C LEU A 762 -13.79 -27.55 -20.49
N HIS A 763 -14.73 -27.22 -19.62
CA HIS A 763 -15.31 -28.10 -18.61
C HIS A 763 -16.69 -28.66 -19.05
N THR A 764 -17.50 -27.81 -19.69
CA THR A 764 -18.90 -28.17 -20.03
C THR A 764 -19.01 -28.86 -21.40
N GLY A 765 -18.01 -28.69 -22.26
CA GLY A 765 -18.08 -29.15 -23.66
C GLY A 765 -19.11 -28.38 -24.51
N LYS A 766 -19.81 -27.40 -23.96
CA LYS A 766 -20.77 -26.60 -24.69
C LYS A 766 -20.09 -25.62 -25.61
N ARG A 767 -20.67 -25.41 -26.79
CA ARG A 767 -20.20 -24.38 -27.75
C ARG A 767 -21.17 -23.19 -27.84
N VAL A 768 -22.37 -23.31 -27.28
CA VAL A 768 -23.38 -22.25 -27.22
C VAL A 768 -23.85 -22.12 -25.79
N MET A 769 -23.76 -20.92 -25.22
CA MET A 769 -24.35 -20.55 -23.92
C MET A 769 -25.66 -19.83 -24.14
N ARG A 770 -26.75 -20.40 -23.59
CA ARG A 770 -28.08 -19.82 -23.66
C ARG A 770 -28.32 -18.86 -22.52
N GLU A 771 -29.19 -17.89 -22.74
CA GLU A 771 -29.58 -16.91 -21.71
C GLU A 771 -30.17 -17.58 -20.47
N SER A 772 -30.86 -18.73 -20.66
CA SER A 772 -31.45 -19.54 -19.60
C SER A 772 -30.48 -20.51 -18.91
N ASP A 773 -29.26 -20.68 -19.42
CA ASP A 773 -28.32 -21.63 -18.83
C ASP A 773 -27.89 -21.16 -17.41
N ASP A 774 -27.89 -22.12 -16.46
CA ASP A 774 -27.33 -21.86 -15.13
C ASP A 774 -25.83 -21.74 -15.20
N ILE A 775 -25.30 -20.65 -14.61
CA ILE A 775 -23.87 -20.34 -14.58
C ILE A 775 -23.09 -21.20 -13.57
N ASP A 776 -23.76 -22.01 -12.73
CA ASP A 776 -23.07 -22.93 -11.79
C ASP A 776 -22.24 -23.99 -12.54
N GLN A 777 -22.67 -24.39 -13.75
CA GLN A 777 -21.88 -25.27 -14.60
C GLN A 777 -20.51 -24.72 -14.97
N ASN A 778 -20.32 -23.39 -14.85
CA ASN A 778 -19.08 -22.69 -15.18
C ASN A 778 -18.19 -22.45 -13.94
N LEU A 779 -18.69 -22.76 -12.73
CA LEU A 779 -17.96 -22.53 -11.47
C LEU A 779 -16.53 -23.09 -11.45
N PRO A 780 -16.23 -24.28 -12.04
CA PRO A 780 -14.86 -24.78 -12.09
C PRO A 780 -13.89 -23.87 -12.86
N ALA A 781 -14.35 -23.17 -13.89
CA ALA A 781 -13.58 -22.19 -14.62
C ALA A 781 -13.56 -20.85 -13.86
N VAL A 782 -14.71 -20.36 -13.45
CA VAL A 782 -14.87 -19.08 -12.73
C VAL A 782 -14.03 -19.03 -11.46
N SER A 783 -13.96 -20.10 -10.69
CA SER A 783 -13.18 -20.14 -9.43
C SER A 783 -11.70 -19.94 -9.63
N ARG A 784 -11.19 -20.10 -10.87
CA ARG A 784 -9.80 -19.91 -11.25
C ARG A 784 -9.57 -18.67 -12.11
N ASP A 785 -10.63 -17.99 -12.53
CA ASP A 785 -10.53 -16.80 -13.36
C ASP A 785 -10.14 -15.58 -12.53
N ILE A 786 -9.94 -14.44 -13.18
CA ILE A 786 -9.59 -13.16 -12.54
C ILE A 786 -10.64 -12.71 -11.52
N GLY A 787 -10.23 -11.93 -10.54
CA GLY A 787 -11.10 -11.47 -9.44
C GLY A 787 -12.39 -10.78 -9.91
N TYR A 788 -12.36 -10.07 -11.04
CA TYR A 788 -13.51 -9.45 -11.66
C TYR A 788 -14.58 -10.48 -12.04
N VAL A 789 -14.20 -11.53 -12.79
CA VAL A 789 -15.11 -12.60 -13.24
C VAL A 789 -15.73 -13.32 -12.04
N ARG A 790 -14.90 -13.68 -11.05
CA ARG A 790 -15.33 -14.29 -9.78
C ARG A 790 -16.39 -13.44 -9.09
N SER A 791 -16.15 -12.12 -8.96
CA SER A 791 -17.09 -11.21 -8.30
C SER A 791 -18.44 -11.09 -9.03
N LYS A 792 -18.41 -11.07 -10.35
CA LYS A 792 -19.63 -11.01 -11.18
C LYS A 792 -20.46 -12.28 -11.10
N TRP A 793 -19.82 -13.44 -11.05
CA TRP A 793 -20.52 -14.70 -10.83
C TRP A 793 -21.25 -14.71 -9.46
N VAL A 794 -20.56 -14.32 -8.38
CA VAL A 794 -21.17 -14.22 -7.03
C VAL A 794 -22.33 -13.22 -7.03
N MET A 795 -22.16 -12.05 -7.65
CA MET A 795 -23.24 -11.05 -7.77
C MET A 795 -24.48 -11.64 -8.44
N GLU A 796 -24.31 -12.32 -9.56
CA GLU A 796 -25.45 -12.86 -10.30
C GLU A 796 -26.14 -13.98 -9.52
N LYS A 797 -25.42 -14.83 -8.79
CA LYS A 797 -25.99 -15.85 -7.91
C LYS A 797 -26.75 -15.24 -6.71
N ILE A 798 -26.25 -14.15 -6.12
CA ILE A 798 -26.97 -13.41 -5.07
C ILE A 798 -28.28 -12.81 -5.63
N ALA A 799 -28.22 -12.28 -6.85
CA ALA A 799 -29.41 -11.75 -7.53
C ALA A 799 -30.44 -12.85 -7.81
N ASP A 800 -29.98 -14.04 -8.22
CA ASP A 800 -30.88 -15.22 -8.41
C ASP A 800 -31.56 -15.64 -7.09
N LEU A 801 -30.83 -15.60 -5.95
CA LEU A 801 -31.41 -15.83 -4.63
C LEU A 801 -32.49 -14.80 -4.28
N ALA A 802 -32.24 -13.53 -4.57
CA ALA A 802 -33.20 -12.46 -4.33
C ALA A 802 -34.45 -12.61 -5.22
N ALA A 803 -34.27 -12.97 -6.49
CA ALA A 803 -35.38 -13.25 -7.40
C ALA A 803 -36.20 -14.44 -6.93
N ALA A 804 -35.56 -15.50 -6.42
CA ALA A 804 -36.25 -16.64 -5.83
C ALA A 804 -37.08 -16.30 -4.57
N GLN A 805 -36.68 -15.24 -3.84
CA GLN A 805 -37.45 -14.69 -2.72
C GLN A 805 -38.49 -13.65 -3.15
N GLY A 806 -38.71 -13.43 -4.45
CA GLY A 806 -39.75 -12.56 -4.99
C GLY A 806 -39.31 -11.18 -5.44
N LEU A 807 -38.01 -10.85 -5.45
CA LEU A 807 -37.54 -9.59 -5.99
C LEU A 807 -37.77 -9.55 -7.53
N PRO A 808 -38.51 -8.55 -8.07
CA PRO A 808 -38.66 -8.38 -9.51
C PRO A 808 -37.31 -7.99 -10.14
N LEU A 809 -36.72 -8.88 -10.94
CA LEU A 809 -35.33 -8.74 -11.45
C LEU A 809 -35.27 -8.99 -12.96
N MET A 810 -34.42 -8.19 -13.63
CA MET A 810 -33.91 -8.50 -14.99
C MET A 810 -32.38 -8.45 -14.93
N THR A 811 -31.71 -9.43 -15.57
CA THR A 811 -30.24 -9.47 -15.64
C THR A 811 -29.75 -9.28 -17.07
N PHE A 812 -28.91 -8.26 -17.30
CA PHE A 812 -28.29 -7.97 -18.59
C PHE A 812 -26.81 -8.39 -18.53
N ARG A 813 -26.42 -9.45 -19.23
CA ARG A 813 -25.05 -9.93 -19.37
C ARG A 813 -24.40 -9.23 -20.55
N LEU A 814 -23.62 -8.21 -20.27
CA LEU A 814 -23.01 -7.33 -21.26
C LEU A 814 -21.77 -7.96 -21.87
N GLY A 815 -21.63 -7.84 -23.19
CA GLY A 815 -20.39 -8.08 -23.91
C GLY A 815 -19.41 -6.93 -23.78
N TYR A 816 -18.36 -6.94 -24.61
CA TYR A 816 -17.36 -5.91 -24.61
C TYR A 816 -17.82 -4.67 -25.38
N ALA A 817 -18.02 -3.55 -24.70
CA ALA A 817 -18.38 -2.28 -25.32
C ALA A 817 -17.15 -1.62 -25.98
N THR A 818 -16.99 -1.77 -27.31
CA THR A 818 -15.86 -1.26 -28.08
C THR A 818 -15.81 0.27 -28.06
N CYS A 819 -16.89 0.89 -28.51
CA CYS A 819 -17.03 2.35 -28.59
C CYS A 819 -18.52 2.72 -28.78
N HIS A 820 -18.80 4.02 -28.85
CA HIS A 820 -20.07 4.54 -29.36
C HIS A 820 -20.05 4.55 -30.90
N SER A 821 -21.04 3.93 -31.55
CA SER A 821 -21.01 3.66 -33.00
C SER A 821 -20.81 4.91 -33.90
N ARG A 822 -21.35 6.08 -33.52
CA ARG A 822 -21.24 7.32 -34.28
C ARG A 822 -20.05 8.19 -33.88
N THR A 823 -19.69 8.25 -32.60
CA THR A 823 -18.65 9.17 -32.10
C THR A 823 -17.28 8.51 -31.92
N GLY A 824 -17.20 7.18 -31.93
CA GLY A 824 -15.99 6.45 -31.72
C GLY A 824 -15.47 6.49 -30.26
N VAL A 825 -16.12 7.24 -29.37
CA VAL A 825 -15.70 7.40 -27.97
C VAL A 825 -15.76 6.06 -27.24
N ASN A 826 -14.73 5.76 -26.46
CA ASN A 826 -14.61 4.51 -25.68
C ASN A 826 -14.11 4.75 -24.26
N ALA A 827 -13.94 3.66 -23.51
CA ALA A 827 -13.27 3.65 -22.21
C ALA A 827 -11.79 3.24 -22.36
N ASP A 828 -10.86 4.14 -22.05
CA ASP A 828 -9.42 4.00 -22.33
C ASP A 828 -8.73 2.87 -21.52
N TYR A 829 -9.33 2.47 -20.39
CA TYR A 829 -8.75 1.47 -19.48
C TYR A 829 -8.98 0.03 -19.94
N GLN A 830 -9.77 -0.20 -21.00
CA GLN A 830 -10.16 -1.53 -21.44
C GLN A 830 -9.05 -2.26 -22.21
N TRP A 831 -8.90 -3.56 -21.95
CA TRP A 831 -7.81 -4.36 -22.50
C TRP A 831 -7.85 -4.53 -24.02
N TRP A 832 -9.05 -4.66 -24.63
CA TRP A 832 -9.18 -4.81 -26.09
C TRP A 832 -8.62 -3.61 -26.87
N GLY A 833 -8.90 -2.39 -26.43
CA GLY A 833 -8.32 -1.20 -27.04
C GLY A 833 -6.79 -1.18 -26.98
N ARG A 834 -6.21 -1.66 -25.86
CA ARG A 834 -4.78 -1.81 -25.70
C ARG A 834 -4.20 -2.91 -26.60
N LEU A 835 -4.91 -4.03 -26.75
CA LEU A 835 -4.55 -5.10 -27.69
C LEU A 835 -4.50 -4.57 -29.13
N VAL A 836 -5.56 -3.87 -29.57
CA VAL A 836 -5.60 -3.30 -30.93
C VAL A 836 -4.46 -2.30 -31.16
N LYS A 837 -4.18 -1.43 -30.18
CA LYS A 837 -3.03 -0.52 -30.24
C LYS A 837 -1.71 -1.27 -30.42
N THR A 838 -1.46 -2.27 -29.59
CA THR A 838 -0.22 -3.07 -29.62
C THR A 838 -0.07 -3.79 -30.97
N CYS A 839 -1.13 -4.39 -31.50
CA CYS A 839 -1.10 -5.06 -32.79
C CYS A 839 -0.86 -4.09 -33.95
N ILE A 840 -1.47 -2.90 -33.95
CA ILE A 840 -1.24 -1.87 -34.96
C ILE A 840 0.22 -1.38 -34.90
N SER A 841 0.76 -1.13 -33.71
CA SER A 841 2.13 -0.63 -33.55
C SER A 841 3.18 -1.65 -33.97
N SER A 842 2.95 -2.94 -33.70
CA SER A 842 3.89 -4.02 -34.06
C SER A 842 3.72 -4.56 -35.48
N GLY A 843 2.59 -4.32 -36.15
CA GLY A 843 2.21 -4.94 -37.42
C GLY A 843 2.01 -6.46 -37.30
N THR A 844 1.75 -6.96 -36.09
CA THR A 844 1.59 -8.39 -35.79
C THR A 844 0.35 -8.65 -34.94
N VAL A 845 -0.23 -9.85 -35.08
CA VAL A 845 -1.37 -10.29 -34.28
C VAL A 845 -1.09 -11.67 -33.68
N PRO A 846 -1.60 -11.94 -32.47
CA PRO A 846 -1.45 -13.28 -31.89
C PRO A 846 -2.34 -14.28 -32.63
N ASP A 847 -1.83 -15.48 -32.90
CA ASP A 847 -2.59 -16.59 -33.44
C ASP A 847 -3.36 -17.28 -32.31
N LEU A 848 -4.59 -16.78 -32.07
CA LEU A 848 -5.53 -17.30 -31.06
C LEU A 848 -6.77 -17.83 -31.79
N ARG A 849 -7.02 -19.13 -31.67
CA ARG A 849 -8.09 -19.81 -32.39
C ARG A 849 -9.47 -19.38 -31.92
N ASP A 850 -10.35 -19.01 -32.86
CA ASP A 850 -11.78 -18.66 -32.67
C ASP A 850 -12.05 -17.86 -31.37
N MET A 851 -11.11 -16.97 -31.00
CA MET A 851 -11.25 -16.14 -29.81
C MET A 851 -12.30 -15.05 -30.09
N ARG A 852 -13.33 -14.96 -29.25
CA ARG A 852 -14.41 -13.98 -29.33
C ARG A 852 -14.58 -13.27 -27.99
N GLU A 853 -14.67 -11.95 -28.03
CA GLU A 853 -14.88 -11.10 -26.84
C GLU A 853 -16.32 -10.62 -26.69
N GLY A 854 -17.22 -11.08 -27.56
CA GLY A 854 -18.58 -10.57 -27.56
C GLY A 854 -18.66 -9.07 -27.81
N LEU A 855 -17.92 -8.61 -28.82
CA LEU A 855 -17.83 -7.18 -29.16
C LEU A 855 -19.22 -6.59 -29.45
N THR A 856 -19.44 -5.36 -28.97
CA THR A 856 -20.68 -4.60 -29.23
C THR A 856 -20.40 -3.10 -29.11
N THR A 857 -21.39 -2.25 -29.37
CA THR A 857 -21.28 -0.80 -29.20
C THR A 857 -22.10 -0.33 -27.99
N VAL A 858 -21.61 0.69 -27.28
CA VAL A 858 -22.25 1.17 -26.04
C VAL A 858 -23.66 1.72 -26.29
N ASP A 859 -23.87 2.42 -27.39
CA ASP A 859 -25.18 3.00 -27.77
C ASP A 859 -26.22 1.93 -28.14
N TYR A 860 -25.83 0.81 -28.73
CA TYR A 860 -26.70 -0.34 -28.89
C TYR A 860 -27.06 -0.97 -27.53
N MET A 861 -26.05 -1.20 -26.70
CA MET A 861 -26.25 -1.76 -25.35
C MET A 861 -27.27 -0.96 -24.55
N THR A 862 -27.04 0.34 -24.42
CA THR A 862 -27.84 1.17 -23.51
C THR A 862 -29.26 1.42 -24.04
N ARG A 863 -29.42 1.53 -25.36
CA ARG A 863 -30.75 1.60 -25.99
C ARG A 863 -31.53 0.30 -25.83
N ALA A 864 -30.89 -0.85 -26.01
CA ALA A 864 -31.51 -2.15 -25.78
C ALA A 864 -31.94 -2.33 -24.33
N ILE A 865 -31.06 -2.00 -23.35
CA ILE A 865 -31.39 -2.06 -21.93
C ILE A 865 -32.57 -1.14 -21.61
N ALA A 866 -32.54 0.14 -22.04
CA ALA A 866 -33.59 1.11 -21.78
C ALA A 866 -34.95 0.72 -22.38
N HIS A 867 -34.95 -0.01 -23.50
CA HIS A 867 -36.17 -0.51 -24.14
C HIS A 867 -36.72 -1.76 -23.43
N VAL A 868 -35.90 -2.80 -23.28
CA VAL A 868 -36.31 -4.10 -22.71
C VAL A 868 -36.73 -3.99 -21.25
N SER A 869 -36.02 -3.20 -20.48
CA SER A 869 -36.26 -3.02 -19.03
C SER A 869 -37.59 -2.33 -18.71
N ARG A 870 -38.28 -1.73 -19.68
CA ARG A 870 -39.59 -1.12 -19.50
C ARG A 870 -40.76 -2.06 -19.86
N ASN A 871 -40.47 -3.30 -20.26
CA ASN A 871 -41.47 -4.30 -20.54
C ASN A 871 -41.63 -5.22 -19.30
N PRO A 872 -42.79 -5.19 -18.61
CA PRO A 872 -43.01 -6.06 -17.45
C PRO A 872 -42.90 -7.56 -17.76
N GLN A 873 -43.14 -7.99 -19.02
CA GLN A 873 -43.01 -9.38 -19.44
C GLN A 873 -41.55 -9.88 -19.50
N ALA A 874 -40.59 -8.96 -19.47
CA ALA A 874 -39.15 -9.26 -19.41
C ALA A 874 -38.64 -9.58 -18.01
N LEU A 875 -39.49 -9.43 -16.97
CA LEU A 875 -39.14 -9.80 -15.60
C LEU A 875 -38.78 -11.27 -15.47
N GLY A 876 -37.79 -11.56 -14.63
CA GLY A 876 -37.25 -12.90 -14.44
C GLY A 876 -36.41 -13.41 -15.59
N GLN A 877 -36.25 -12.63 -16.67
CA GLN A 877 -35.41 -13.00 -17.81
C GLN A 877 -33.98 -12.53 -17.67
N LYS A 878 -33.08 -13.30 -18.31
CA LYS A 878 -31.66 -12.91 -18.50
C LYS A 878 -31.44 -12.64 -19.98
N PHE A 879 -30.54 -11.69 -20.29
CA PHE A 879 -30.27 -11.21 -21.63
C PHE A 879 -28.77 -11.18 -21.90
N ASN A 880 -28.30 -11.94 -22.90
CA ASN A 880 -26.95 -11.80 -23.42
C ASN A 880 -26.89 -10.63 -24.42
N LEU A 881 -26.19 -9.58 -24.10
CA LEU A 881 -26.18 -8.34 -24.89
C LEU A 881 -24.86 -8.17 -25.61
N ILE A 882 -24.76 -8.82 -26.75
CA ILE A 882 -23.62 -8.82 -27.67
C ILE A 882 -24.12 -8.71 -29.11
N HIS A 883 -23.21 -8.47 -30.05
CA HIS A 883 -23.52 -8.61 -31.49
C HIS A 883 -23.65 -10.09 -31.88
N GLN A 884 -24.47 -10.36 -32.89
CA GLN A 884 -24.87 -11.70 -33.30
C GLN A 884 -24.34 -12.09 -34.68
N GLY A 885 -24.39 -13.39 -35.03
CA GLY A 885 -24.08 -13.92 -36.35
C GLY A 885 -22.72 -13.45 -36.87
N ASP A 886 -22.68 -13.00 -38.12
CA ASP A 886 -21.46 -12.49 -38.76
C ASP A 886 -20.92 -11.19 -38.12
N ASN A 887 -21.67 -10.55 -37.25
CA ASN A 887 -21.24 -9.35 -36.52
C ASN A 887 -20.59 -9.67 -35.17
N ASN A 888 -20.63 -10.92 -34.72
CA ASN A 888 -19.92 -11.42 -33.57
C ASN A 888 -18.52 -11.90 -34.00
N LEU A 889 -17.62 -10.93 -34.21
CA LEU A 889 -16.32 -11.15 -34.80
C LEU A 889 -15.35 -11.89 -33.88
N THR A 890 -14.56 -12.79 -34.48
CA THR A 890 -13.34 -13.28 -33.86
C THR A 890 -12.25 -12.21 -33.88
N LEU A 891 -11.22 -12.38 -33.08
CA LEU A 891 -10.01 -11.56 -33.12
C LEU A 891 -9.46 -11.47 -34.55
N ARG A 892 -9.34 -12.61 -35.24
CA ARG A 892 -8.81 -12.66 -36.60
C ARG A 892 -9.70 -11.94 -37.62
N GLU A 893 -11.02 -12.12 -37.54
CA GLU A 893 -11.99 -11.43 -38.41
C GLU A 893 -11.96 -9.92 -38.22
N PHE A 894 -11.83 -9.45 -36.97
CA PHE A 894 -11.70 -8.03 -36.68
C PHE A 894 -10.46 -7.42 -37.32
N PHE A 895 -9.28 -8.04 -37.20
CA PHE A 895 -8.06 -7.54 -37.83
C PHE A 895 -8.11 -7.68 -39.37
N SER A 896 -8.75 -8.72 -39.91
CA SER A 896 -8.98 -8.84 -41.36
C SER A 896 -9.88 -7.73 -41.91
N LEU A 897 -10.85 -7.26 -41.09
CA LEU A 897 -11.62 -6.05 -41.48
C LEU A 897 -10.72 -4.80 -41.56
N LEU A 898 -9.81 -4.61 -40.61
CA LEU A 898 -8.88 -3.48 -40.63
C LEU A 898 -7.94 -3.56 -41.84
N GLU A 899 -7.47 -4.75 -42.21
CA GLU A 899 -6.65 -4.96 -43.43
C GLU A 899 -7.44 -4.59 -44.68
N ARG A 900 -8.66 -5.09 -44.83
CA ARG A 900 -9.51 -4.87 -46.02
C ARG A 900 -9.95 -3.41 -46.17
N GLU A 901 -10.38 -2.78 -45.08
CA GLU A 901 -10.98 -1.45 -45.12
C GLU A 901 -9.94 -0.32 -45.13
N PHE A 902 -8.74 -0.53 -44.54
CA PHE A 902 -7.77 0.53 -44.30
C PHE A 902 -6.35 0.22 -44.80
N GLY A 903 -6.13 -0.95 -45.40
CA GLY A 903 -4.82 -1.31 -45.97
C GLY A 903 -3.76 -1.69 -44.94
N TYR A 904 -4.12 -1.92 -43.69
CA TYR A 904 -3.20 -2.51 -42.71
C TYR A 904 -2.74 -3.87 -43.21
N ARG A 905 -1.57 -4.33 -42.72
CA ARG A 905 -1.07 -5.67 -42.93
C ARG A 905 -0.59 -6.24 -41.59
N PHE A 906 -1.21 -7.31 -41.16
CA PHE A 906 -0.87 -7.96 -39.91
C PHE A 906 -0.28 -9.34 -40.17
N ARG A 907 0.91 -9.59 -39.63
CA ARG A 907 1.50 -10.91 -39.65
C ARG A 907 1.05 -11.70 -38.43
N PRO A 908 0.35 -12.83 -38.57
CA PRO A 908 0.01 -13.70 -37.44
C PRO A 908 1.29 -14.36 -36.90
N LEU A 909 1.43 -14.41 -35.60
CA LEU A 909 2.52 -15.05 -34.90
C LEU A 909 1.99 -16.01 -33.82
N PRO A 910 2.69 -17.12 -33.56
CA PRO A 910 2.43 -17.93 -32.38
C PRO A 910 2.38 -17.05 -31.12
N PHE A 911 1.45 -17.31 -30.21
CA PHE A 911 1.16 -16.42 -29.07
C PHE A 911 2.41 -16.03 -28.27
N ALA A 912 3.27 -17.00 -27.92
CA ALA A 912 4.49 -16.72 -27.16
C ALA A 912 5.48 -15.81 -27.94
N GLN A 913 5.60 -16.00 -29.29
CA GLN A 913 6.45 -15.16 -30.12
C GLN A 913 5.89 -13.75 -30.29
N TRP A 914 4.56 -13.61 -30.39
CA TRP A 914 3.89 -12.33 -30.43
C TRP A 914 4.07 -11.59 -29.11
N ARG A 915 3.88 -12.26 -27.96
CA ARG A 915 4.05 -11.68 -26.62
C ARG A 915 5.48 -11.21 -26.39
N ALA A 916 6.49 -11.99 -26.80
CA ALA A 916 7.91 -11.66 -26.65
C ALA A 916 8.31 -10.34 -27.34
N GLN A 917 7.50 -9.83 -28.30
CA GLN A 917 7.77 -8.56 -28.96
C GLN A 917 7.53 -7.33 -28.07
N TRP A 918 6.72 -7.45 -27.03
CA TRP A 918 6.31 -6.33 -26.19
C TRP A 918 6.36 -6.62 -24.68
N GLU A 919 6.55 -7.87 -24.25
CA GLU A 919 6.53 -8.21 -22.81
C GLU A 919 7.64 -7.56 -21.97
N ASN A 920 8.70 -7.08 -22.60
CA ASN A 920 9.81 -6.35 -21.96
C ASN A 920 9.81 -4.86 -22.29
N ASP A 921 8.78 -4.36 -22.95
CA ASP A 921 8.61 -2.94 -23.30
C ASP A 921 7.55 -2.31 -22.39
N SER A 922 7.99 -1.56 -21.39
CA SER A 922 7.11 -0.87 -20.42
C SER A 922 6.17 0.15 -21.09
N ASP A 923 6.51 0.65 -22.28
CA ASP A 923 5.70 1.62 -23.04
C ASP A 923 4.65 0.94 -23.94
N ALA A 924 4.73 -0.38 -24.08
CA ALA A 924 3.73 -1.12 -24.84
C ALA A 924 2.33 -0.98 -24.22
N PRO A 925 1.28 -0.70 -25.02
CA PRO A 925 -0.07 -0.47 -24.49
C PRO A 925 -0.62 -1.61 -23.62
N LEU A 926 -0.19 -2.86 -23.88
CA LEU A 926 -0.60 -4.05 -23.11
C LEU A 926 0.27 -4.33 -21.88
N TYR A 927 1.42 -3.70 -21.74
CA TYR A 927 2.35 -4.00 -20.64
C TYR A 927 1.71 -3.94 -19.24
N PRO A 928 0.83 -2.96 -18.92
CA PRO A 928 0.15 -2.94 -17.61
C PRO A 928 -0.77 -4.14 -17.35
N LEU A 929 -1.04 -4.96 -18.35
CA LEU A 929 -1.86 -6.16 -18.27
C LEU A 929 -1.07 -7.45 -18.55
N LEU A 930 0.26 -7.38 -18.49
CA LEU A 930 1.15 -8.47 -18.87
C LEU A 930 0.82 -9.79 -18.17
N SER A 931 0.41 -9.75 -16.91
CA SER A 931 0.01 -10.94 -16.12
C SER A 931 -1.08 -11.76 -16.80
N LEU A 932 -2.05 -11.12 -17.46
CA LEU A 932 -3.13 -11.84 -18.19
C LEU A 932 -2.60 -12.66 -19.38
N PHE A 933 -1.46 -12.26 -19.92
CA PHE A 933 -0.85 -12.85 -21.12
C PHE A 933 0.31 -13.77 -20.81
N LYS A 934 0.91 -13.67 -19.61
CA LYS A 934 2.14 -14.36 -19.24
C LYS A 934 1.95 -15.38 -18.13
N ASP A 935 1.18 -15.04 -17.10
CA ASP A 935 1.08 -15.87 -15.90
C ASP A 935 0.27 -17.14 -16.20
N PRO A 936 0.81 -18.34 -15.91
CA PRO A 936 0.11 -19.58 -16.16
C PRO A 936 -1.05 -19.75 -15.18
N MET A 937 -2.25 -20.03 -15.72
CA MET A 937 -3.47 -20.22 -14.93
C MET A 937 -3.85 -21.71 -14.83
N VAL A 938 -3.90 -22.42 -15.96
CA VAL A 938 -4.29 -23.83 -16.05
C VAL A 938 -3.48 -24.48 -17.19
N ASP A 939 -2.85 -25.63 -16.90
CA ASP A 939 -2.11 -26.42 -17.88
C ASP A 939 -1.08 -25.57 -18.66
N GLU A 940 -0.36 -24.68 -17.93
CA GLU A 940 0.62 -23.73 -18.47
C GLU A 940 0.06 -22.66 -19.42
N LEU A 941 -1.26 -22.59 -19.61
CA LEU A 941 -1.92 -21.56 -20.41
C LEU A 941 -2.22 -20.31 -19.59
N SER A 942 -1.99 -19.16 -20.18
CA SER A 942 -2.37 -17.84 -19.61
C SER A 942 -3.89 -17.62 -19.69
N THR A 943 -4.39 -16.62 -18.93
CA THR A 943 -5.81 -16.25 -18.96
C THR A 943 -6.30 -16.05 -20.40
N VAL A 944 -5.57 -15.34 -21.24
CA VAL A 944 -5.97 -15.03 -22.62
C VAL A 944 -6.01 -16.31 -23.50
N GLU A 945 -5.05 -17.23 -23.32
CA GLU A 945 -5.04 -18.48 -24.07
C GLU A 945 -6.19 -19.40 -23.72
N LEU A 946 -6.70 -19.36 -22.48
CA LEU A 946 -7.86 -20.14 -22.04
C LEU A 946 -9.17 -19.70 -22.70
N TYR A 947 -9.25 -18.48 -23.21
CA TYR A 947 -10.42 -17.96 -23.93
C TYR A 947 -10.44 -18.32 -25.43
N GLN A 948 -9.51 -19.15 -25.92
CA GLN A 948 -9.57 -19.68 -27.27
C GLN A 948 -10.74 -20.66 -27.44
N ASP A 949 -11.23 -20.79 -28.65
CA ASP A 949 -12.37 -21.66 -29.01
C ASP A 949 -13.62 -21.40 -28.12
N THR A 950 -13.79 -20.14 -27.67
CA THR A 950 -14.82 -19.74 -26.70
C THR A 950 -16.24 -19.91 -27.24
N TYR A 951 -17.20 -19.69 -26.37
CA TYR A 951 -18.62 -19.83 -26.68
C TYR A 951 -19.10 -18.94 -27.84
N ARG A 952 -20.18 -19.38 -28.47
CA ARG A 952 -21.20 -18.52 -29.03
C ARG A 952 -22.29 -18.30 -27.99
N TRP A 953 -22.84 -17.11 -27.94
CA TRP A 953 -23.86 -16.76 -26.96
C TRP A 953 -25.22 -16.65 -27.68
N ASP A 954 -26.22 -17.36 -27.16
CA ASP A 954 -27.61 -17.19 -27.57
C ASP A 954 -28.16 -15.85 -27.02
N CYS A 955 -28.85 -15.09 -27.85
CA CYS A 955 -29.50 -13.83 -27.51
C CYS A 955 -30.97 -13.82 -27.91
N SER A 956 -31.61 -15.01 -27.95
CA SER A 956 -32.97 -15.17 -28.42
C SER A 956 -34.00 -14.39 -27.58
N ASN A 957 -33.82 -14.33 -26.25
CA ASN A 957 -34.64 -13.47 -25.39
C ASN A 957 -34.51 -12.00 -25.79
N LEU A 958 -33.27 -11.51 -25.89
CA LEU A 958 -33.00 -10.12 -26.29
C LEU A 958 -33.65 -9.78 -27.61
N GLN A 959 -33.47 -10.63 -28.64
CA GLN A 959 -34.05 -10.45 -29.97
C GLN A 959 -35.59 -10.40 -29.94
N ARG A 960 -36.23 -11.29 -29.18
CA ARG A 960 -37.68 -11.31 -29.01
C ARG A 960 -38.22 -9.99 -28.48
N PHE A 961 -37.56 -9.41 -27.49
CA PHE A 961 -38.00 -8.13 -26.90
C PHE A 961 -37.60 -6.91 -27.70
N LEU A 962 -36.63 -7.01 -28.60
CA LEU A 962 -36.25 -5.94 -29.52
C LEU A 962 -37.03 -5.95 -30.84
N GLN A 963 -37.80 -7.01 -31.14
CA GLN A 963 -38.57 -7.13 -32.36
C GLN A 963 -39.53 -5.96 -32.51
N GLY A 964 -39.46 -5.21 -33.65
CA GLY A 964 -40.31 -4.05 -33.92
C GLY A 964 -39.93 -2.75 -33.17
N SER A 965 -38.86 -2.76 -32.36
CA SER A 965 -38.41 -1.57 -31.60
C SER A 965 -37.68 -0.51 -32.45
N GLY A 966 -37.18 -0.89 -33.65
CA GLY A 966 -36.26 -0.06 -34.43
C GLY A 966 -34.87 0.07 -33.82
N ILE A 967 -34.51 -0.78 -32.83
CA ILE A 967 -33.17 -0.84 -32.26
C ILE A 967 -32.40 -1.95 -32.97
N ASP A 968 -31.67 -1.58 -34.00
CA ASP A 968 -30.86 -2.49 -34.79
C ASP A 968 -29.42 -2.54 -34.27
N GLU A 969 -28.82 -3.69 -34.44
CA GLU A 969 -27.43 -3.97 -34.10
C GLU A 969 -26.49 -3.29 -35.14
N PRO A 970 -25.59 -2.37 -34.70
CA PRO A 970 -24.67 -1.72 -35.66
C PRO A 970 -23.68 -2.74 -36.23
N ARG A 971 -23.52 -2.80 -37.54
CA ARG A 971 -22.45 -3.56 -38.19
C ARG A 971 -21.12 -2.83 -38.08
N PHE A 972 -20.02 -3.58 -38.00
CA PHE A 972 -18.66 -3.03 -38.06
C PHE A 972 -18.33 -2.55 -39.50
N THR A 973 -19.00 -1.51 -39.93
CA THR A 973 -18.77 -0.87 -41.23
C THR A 973 -17.47 -0.07 -41.23
N ARG A 974 -16.97 0.25 -42.42
CA ARG A 974 -15.80 1.14 -42.60
C ARG A 974 -15.92 2.42 -41.76
N GLN A 975 -17.11 3.07 -41.76
CA GLN A 975 -17.31 4.31 -41.00
C GLN A 975 -17.23 4.10 -39.48
N LEU A 976 -17.81 3.03 -38.95
CA LEU A 976 -17.71 2.69 -37.50
C LEU A 976 -16.27 2.41 -37.13
N LEU A 977 -15.55 1.60 -37.91
CA LEU A 977 -14.15 1.29 -37.70
C LEU A 977 -13.24 2.53 -37.79
N LEU A 978 -13.56 3.46 -38.75
CA LEU A 978 -12.85 4.74 -38.84
C LEU A 978 -13.04 5.58 -37.58
N ASN A 979 -14.27 5.72 -37.10
CA ASN A 979 -14.56 6.42 -35.84
C ASN A 979 -13.84 5.77 -34.66
N TYR A 980 -13.83 4.45 -34.61
CA TYR A 980 -13.12 3.68 -33.58
C TYR A 980 -11.60 3.93 -33.61
N LEU A 981 -10.96 3.81 -34.76
CA LEU A 981 -9.53 4.06 -34.92
C LEU A 981 -9.12 5.48 -34.56
N GLN A 982 -9.88 6.47 -35.01
CA GLN A 982 -9.57 7.89 -34.79
C GLN A 982 -9.78 8.31 -33.33
N HIS A 983 -10.87 7.87 -32.70
CA HIS A 983 -11.28 8.38 -31.40
C HIS A 983 -11.01 7.44 -30.23
N ALA A 984 -11.13 6.12 -30.43
CA ALA A 984 -10.90 5.15 -29.38
C ALA A 984 -9.43 4.71 -29.28
N ILE A 985 -8.77 4.58 -30.44
CA ILE A 985 -7.40 4.08 -30.52
C ILE A 985 -6.39 5.23 -30.68
N GLY A 986 -6.79 6.36 -31.29
CA GLY A 986 -5.93 7.51 -31.53
C GLY A 986 -4.99 7.36 -32.74
N TYR A 987 -5.27 6.41 -33.64
CA TYR A 987 -4.50 6.17 -34.85
C TYR A 987 -5.26 6.65 -36.12
N ALA A 988 -4.56 7.33 -37.02
CA ALA A 988 -5.08 7.64 -38.37
C ALA A 988 -4.86 6.41 -39.27
N PRO A 989 -5.87 5.97 -40.04
CA PRO A 989 -5.70 4.93 -41.04
C PRO A 989 -4.68 5.32 -42.12
N LEU A 990 -3.87 4.36 -42.58
CA LEU A 990 -2.85 4.58 -43.58
C LEU A 990 -3.40 5.21 -44.89
N SER A 991 -4.66 4.93 -45.26
CA SER A 991 -5.32 5.49 -46.43
C SER A 991 -5.68 6.98 -46.31
N LEU A 992 -5.52 7.61 -45.17
CA LEU A 992 -5.72 9.05 -44.95
C LEU A 992 -4.40 9.83 -44.81
N GLN A 993 -3.26 9.16 -44.92
CA GLN A 993 -1.93 9.78 -44.89
C GLN A 993 -1.33 9.99 -46.26
N ALA A 994 -2.07 9.66 -47.39
CA ALA A 994 -1.66 9.84 -48.76
C ALA A 994 -2.28 11.11 -49.37
#